data_14e17ecede5c6ef854fbb0c78a3eac5c
#
_entry.id   14e17ecede5c6ef854fbb0c78a3eac5c
#
_cell.length_a   1.000
_cell.length_b   1.000
_cell.length_c   1.000
_cell.angle_alpha   90.00
_cell.angle_beta   90.00
_cell.angle_gamma   90.00
#
_symmetry.space_group_name_H-M   'P 1'
#
loop_
_entity.id
_entity.type
_entity.pdbx_description
1 polymer ?
#
loop_
_entity_poly.entity_id
_entity_poly.type
_entity_poly.pdbx_seq_one_letter_code
_entity_poly.pdbx_strand_id
1 'polypeptide(L)'
;MSEKDLSKVTDETGGLLAPVLPLRDIVVFPHMIVPLFVGREKSVRALEEVMSEEKQILLLTQKNAADDDPSPDGLHRIGTLATVLQLLKLPDQTVRVLVEGKGRARVTGFTPRTDFFQATIEKIPDSEGEAKEVEALIRTAKANFEQYIKLNKKVPAETLASVAQIDDPAKLADTIASHLSVKIADRQQLLETLDTAARLEKVLALIESEVSVLQVERKIRSRVKRQMEKTQREYYLNEQLKAIQKELGEGDEGRDEMNELEERIRKTKLSKEAREKAQAEVKKLRSMSPMSAEATVVRNYLDWLLSLPWGKKSKVKKDIAHAEEILANDHYGLEKVKERILEYLAVQQRAGKMKGPILCLVGPPGVGKTSLAKSIAKATGREYVRMSLGGVRDEAEIRGHRRTYIGSMPGKIIQSMKKAKTANPLFLLDEIDKLGADWRGDPSSALLEVLDPEQNHTFNDHYLEVDFDLSDVMFLTTANSLRMPQPLMDRMEIIRIPGYTEDEKVEIAKRHLIPKEVKAHGLREGEWKITDAGLRDLIRYHTREAGVRNLEREIANLTRKAVKEIVSNKTKAVEVGTENLGTYAGVRKFRYGEVEGEDQVGVVTGLAWTEVGGETLQIESVMLPGKGRMQTTGKLGDVMKESIDAARSYVRSKATTFGIKPPTFDKVDIHVHVPEGATPKDGPSAGVGMATSIISVLTGIPVRRDVAMTGEVTLRGRVLPIGGLKEKLLAALRAGITTVLIPQENEKDLAEIPDNVKAGLKIIPVSTVGEVVKVALVREPTPIDWQEELETPPRIAPDADADAVVTH
;
A
#
# COMPACT_ATOMS: atom_id res chain seq x y z
N MET A 1 25.06 -48.78 -12.21
CA MET A 1 23.95 -49.15 -13.07
C MET A 1 24.25 -48.62 -14.46
N SER A 2 24.18 -49.43 -15.46
CA SER A 2 24.73 -49.16 -16.80
C SER A 2 23.80 -48.33 -17.66
N GLU A 3 24.39 -47.66 -18.62
CA GLU A 3 23.76 -46.79 -19.67
C GLU A 3 22.60 -47.42 -20.48
N LYS A 4 22.11 -48.59 -20.13
CA LYS A 4 21.05 -49.31 -20.85
C LYS A 4 19.63 -49.04 -20.40
N ASP A 5 19.41 -48.32 -19.28
CA ASP A 5 18.05 -48.05 -18.76
C ASP A 5 17.46 -46.68 -19.14
N LEU A 6 18.21 -45.88 -19.95
CA LEU A 6 17.76 -44.53 -20.35
C LEU A 6 16.86 -44.49 -21.61
N SER A 7 16.55 -45.63 -22.23
CA SER A 7 15.95 -45.64 -23.56
C SER A 7 14.41 -45.75 -23.62
N LYS A 8 13.69 -45.52 -22.51
CA LYS A 8 12.22 -45.70 -22.52
C LYS A 8 11.36 -44.45 -22.27
N VAL A 9 11.93 -43.23 -22.19
CA VAL A 9 11.17 -42.02 -21.89
C VAL A 9 11.61 -40.85 -22.79
N THR A 10 11.62 -41.10 -24.09
CA THR A 10 11.84 -40.02 -25.08
C THR A 10 10.56 -39.83 -25.90
N ASP A 11 10.25 -38.57 -26.24
CA ASP A 11 9.21 -38.25 -27.22
C ASP A 11 9.65 -38.59 -28.65
N GLU A 12 8.75 -38.43 -29.63
CA GLU A 12 9.03 -38.70 -31.04
C GLU A 12 10.22 -37.86 -31.62
N THR A 13 10.69 -36.84 -30.85
CA THR A 13 11.82 -35.94 -31.23
C THR A 13 13.08 -36.21 -30.41
N GLY A 14 13.10 -37.22 -29.54
CA GLY A 14 14.27 -37.60 -28.73
C GLY A 14 14.48 -36.81 -27.43
N GLY A 15 13.52 -35.95 -27.02
CA GLY A 15 13.57 -35.21 -25.78
C GLY A 15 13.20 -36.04 -24.54
N LEU A 16 13.84 -35.79 -23.40
CA LEU A 16 13.53 -36.43 -22.12
C LEU A 16 12.22 -35.89 -21.56
N LEU A 17 11.24 -36.77 -21.27
CA LEU A 17 9.98 -36.38 -20.65
C LEU A 17 10.09 -36.47 -19.12
N ALA A 18 9.64 -35.41 -18.41
CA ALA A 18 9.61 -35.41 -16.95
C ALA A 18 8.29 -34.83 -16.42
N PRO A 19 7.68 -35.43 -15.38
CA PRO A 19 6.63 -34.80 -14.61
C PRO A 19 7.13 -33.53 -13.92
N VAL A 20 6.28 -32.49 -13.84
CA VAL A 20 6.61 -31.19 -13.30
C VAL A 20 5.88 -30.93 -12.00
N LEU A 21 6.61 -30.47 -10.98
CA LEU A 21 6.06 -30.01 -9.71
C LEU A 21 6.22 -28.49 -9.63
N PRO A 22 5.15 -27.71 -9.73
CA PRO A 22 5.16 -26.27 -9.53
C PRO A 22 5.41 -25.90 -8.06
N LEU A 23 6.44 -25.08 -7.80
CA LEU A 23 6.80 -24.60 -6.47
C LEU A 23 6.36 -23.13 -6.31
N ARG A 24 5.68 -22.81 -5.21
CA ARG A 24 5.08 -21.49 -4.97
C ARG A 24 6.09 -20.46 -4.45
N ASP A 25 6.83 -20.82 -3.43
CA ASP A 25 7.61 -19.92 -2.57
C ASP A 25 9.06 -20.38 -2.32
N ILE A 26 9.50 -21.39 -3.05
CA ILE A 26 10.85 -21.95 -2.92
C ILE A 26 11.48 -22.20 -4.28
N VAL A 27 12.78 -21.95 -4.36
CA VAL A 27 13.65 -22.38 -5.45
C VAL A 27 14.55 -23.49 -4.93
N VAL A 28 14.53 -24.65 -5.59
CA VAL A 28 15.36 -25.76 -5.22
C VAL A 28 16.60 -25.80 -6.14
N PHE A 29 17.78 -25.82 -5.53
CA PHE A 29 19.04 -25.91 -6.26
C PHE A 29 19.50 -27.36 -6.39
N PRO A 30 20.39 -27.66 -7.35
CA PRO A 30 21.11 -28.95 -7.38
C PRO A 30 21.78 -29.24 -6.04
N HIS A 31 21.84 -30.52 -5.66
CA HIS A 31 22.39 -31.02 -4.37
C HIS A 31 21.65 -30.59 -3.11
N MET A 32 20.52 -29.87 -3.23
CA MET A 32 19.68 -29.47 -2.10
C MET A 32 18.71 -30.60 -1.74
N ILE A 33 18.64 -30.94 -0.46
CA ILE A 33 17.62 -31.85 0.08
C ILE A 33 16.59 -31.03 0.82
N VAL A 34 15.33 -31.09 0.38
CA VAL A 34 14.28 -30.25 0.95
C VAL A 34 12.97 -31.01 1.13
N PRO A 35 12.32 -30.88 2.30
CA PRO A 35 10.94 -31.36 2.48
C PRO A 35 9.95 -30.35 1.86
N LEU A 36 9.07 -30.85 1.01
CA LEU A 36 8.01 -30.06 0.38
C LEU A 36 6.65 -30.57 0.88
N PHE A 37 5.71 -29.66 1.06
CA PHE A 37 4.31 -29.96 1.36
C PHE A 37 3.47 -29.72 0.12
N VAL A 38 2.83 -30.74 -0.38
CA VAL A 38 2.10 -30.74 -1.65
C VAL A 38 0.64 -31.09 -1.40
N GLY A 39 -0.26 -30.12 -1.67
CA GLY A 39 -1.70 -30.28 -1.47
C GLY A 39 -2.51 -30.15 -2.77
N ARG A 40 -1.90 -29.72 -3.89
CA ARG A 40 -2.61 -29.58 -5.18
C ARG A 40 -2.79 -30.93 -5.84
N GLU A 41 -3.98 -31.24 -6.30
CA GLU A 41 -4.32 -32.55 -6.91
C GLU A 41 -3.41 -32.89 -8.08
N LYS A 42 -3.18 -31.96 -9.01
CA LYS A 42 -2.27 -32.14 -10.15
C LYS A 42 -0.82 -32.44 -9.71
N SER A 43 -0.36 -31.81 -8.64
CA SER A 43 0.98 -32.00 -8.08
C SER A 43 1.12 -33.35 -7.36
N VAL A 44 0.07 -33.78 -6.67
CA VAL A 44 0.04 -35.09 -6.01
C VAL A 44 0.07 -36.20 -7.07
N ARG A 45 -0.70 -36.09 -8.15
CA ARG A 45 -0.69 -37.05 -9.27
C ARG A 45 0.68 -37.10 -9.96
N ALA A 46 1.36 -35.98 -10.14
CA ALA A 46 2.71 -35.96 -10.69
C ALA A 46 3.70 -36.73 -9.80
N LEU A 47 3.58 -36.63 -8.47
CA LEU A 47 4.40 -37.38 -7.53
C LEU A 47 4.07 -38.89 -7.52
N GLU A 48 2.82 -39.28 -7.64
CA GLU A 48 2.39 -40.66 -7.72
C GLU A 48 2.94 -41.33 -9.00
N GLU A 49 2.93 -40.62 -10.13
CA GLU A 49 3.51 -41.09 -11.38
C GLU A 49 5.02 -41.36 -11.23
N VAL A 50 5.73 -40.45 -10.57
CA VAL A 50 7.18 -40.58 -10.33
C VAL A 50 7.49 -41.80 -9.47
N MET A 51 6.68 -42.08 -8.46
CA MET A 51 6.88 -43.22 -7.56
C MET A 51 6.58 -44.57 -8.20
N SER A 52 5.62 -44.62 -9.16
CA SER A 52 5.25 -45.87 -9.86
C SER A 52 6.31 -46.33 -10.87
N GLU A 53 7.10 -45.39 -11.43
CA GLU A 53 8.03 -45.66 -12.54
C GLU A 53 9.49 -45.35 -12.19
N GLU A 54 9.83 -45.07 -10.92
CA GLU A 54 11.17 -44.64 -10.47
C GLU A 54 11.77 -43.48 -11.29
N LYS A 55 10.91 -42.53 -11.76
CA LYS A 55 11.30 -41.43 -12.57
C LYS A 55 11.81 -40.25 -11.73
N GLN A 56 12.49 -39.31 -12.40
CA GLN A 56 12.88 -38.02 -11.84
C GLN A 56 11.74 -37.03 -12.04
N ILE A 57 11.60 -36.07 -11.13
CA ILE A 57 10.61 -34.96 -11.19
C ILE A 57 11.31 -33.66 -11.45
N LEU A 58 10.72 -32.82 -12.29
CA LEU A 58 11.21 -31.46 -12.53
C LEU A 58 10.54 -30.48 -11.58
N LEU A 59 11.31 -29.76 -10.80
CA LEU A 59 10.86 -28.72 -9.88
C LEU A 59 10.96 -27.37 -10.57
N LEU A 60 9.83 -26.69 -10.78
CA LEU A 60 9.75 -25.36 -11.41
C LEU A 60 9.12 -24.34 -10.48
N THR A 61 9.78 -23.21 -10.27
CA THR A 61 9.23 -22.11 -9.48
C THR A 61 8.17 -21.35 -10.27
N GLN A 62 7.10 -20.94 -9.61
CA GLN A 62 6.07 -20.07 -10.18
C GLN A 62 6.56 -18.61 -10.28
N LYS A 63 6.18 -17.92 -11.35
CA LYS A 63 6.45 -16.48 -11.52
C LYS A 63 5.62 -15.63 -10.56
N ASN A 64 4.39 -16.06 -10.26
CA ASN A 64 3.51 -15.43 -9.31
C ASN A 64 3.11 -16.42 -8.23
N ALA A 65 3.54 -16.20 -6.99
CA ALA A 65 3.24 -17.05 -5.85
C ALA A 65 1.75 -17.05 -5.45
N ALA A 66 0.97 -16.07 -5.89
CA ALA A 66 -0.46 -15.96 -5.56
C ALA A 66 -1.36 -16.88 -6.41
N ASP A 67 -0.84 -17.43 -7.52
CA ASP A 67 -1.61 -18.30 -8.40
C ASP A 67 -1.78 -19.70 -7.79
N ASP A 68 -3.04 -20.09 -7.59
CA ASP A 68 -3.36 -21.43 -7.06
C ASP A 68 -3.31 -22.53 -8.15
N ASP A 69 -3.62 -22.23 -9.40
CA ASP A 69 -3.51 -23.15 -10.55
C ASP A 69 -2.74 -22.46 -11.70
N PRO A 70 -1.41 -22.42 -11.63
CA PRO A 70 -0.59 -21.71 -12.60
C PRO A 70 -0.71 -22.33 -13.99
N SER A 71 -0.79 -21.49 -15.02
CA SER A 71 -0.65 -21.93 -16.40
C SER A 71 0.82 -22.32 -16.71
N PRO A 72 1.10 -23.11 -17.77
CA PRO A 72 2.47 -23.39 -18.22
C PRO A 72 3.35 -22.15 -18.42
N ASP A 73 2.76 -21.03 -18.84
CA ASP A 73 3.46 -19.74 -19.01
C ASP A 73 3.71 -19.01 -17.69
N GLY A 74 2.98 -19.35 -16.64
CA GLY A 74 3.18 -18.88 -15.25
C GLY A 74 4.36 -19.54 -14.54
N LEU A 75 5.04 -20.52 -15.17
CA LEU A 75 6.21 -21.19 -14.62
C LEU A 75 7.50 -20.67 -15.24
N HIS A 76 8.59 -20.76 -14.50
CA HIS A 76 9.92 -20.48 -15.04
C HIS A 76 10.35 -21.61 -15.99
N ARG A 77 11.20 -21.31 -16.94
CA ARG A 77 11.64 -22.28 -17.97
C ARG A 77 12.86 -23.10 -17.56
N ILE A 78 13.59 -22.68 -16.53
CA ILE A 78 14.74 -23.39 -15.97
C ILE A 78 14.39 -23.78 -14.53
N GLY A 79 14.59 -25.05 -14.22
CA GLY A 79 14.34 -25.61 -12.90
C GLY A 79 15.35 -26.70 -12.55
N THR A 80 15.07 -27.41 -11.48
CA THR A 80 15.93 -28.48 -10.98
C THR A 80 15.27 -29.84 -11.15
N LEU A 81 15.95 -30.74 -11.84
CA LEU A 81 15.57 -32.15 -11.91
C LEU A 81 15.94 -32.82 -10.57
N ALA A 82 14.94 -33.39 -9.92
CA ALA A 82 15.10 -33.94 -8.58
C ALA A 82 14.66 -35.44 -8.50
N THR A 83 15.23 -36.14 -7.54
CA THR A 83 14.82 -37.49 -7.16
C THR A 83 13.98 -37.44 -5.89
N VAL A 84 12.90 -38.17 -5.85
CA VAL A 84 12.06 -38.31 -4.66
C VAL A 84 12.70 -39.36 -3.73
N LEU A 85 13.14 -38.91 -2.54
CA LEU A 85 13.75 -39.76 -1.54
C LEU A 85 12.72 -40.44 -0.64
N GLN A 86 11.67 -39.71 -0.25
CA GLN A 86 10.62 -40.19 0.64
C GLN A 86 9.31 -39.48 0.36
N LEU A 87 8.20 -40.21 0.42
CA LEU A 87 6.86 -39.64 0.27
C LEU A 87 6.00 -40.16 1.44
N LEU A 88 5.33 -39.21 2.13
CA LEU A 88 4.46 -39.51 3.27
C LEU A 88 3.10 -38.82 3.04
N LYS A 89 2.02 -39.59 2.94
CA LYS A 89 0.65 -39.06 2.88
C LYS A 89 0.18 -38.71 4.29
N LEU A 90 -0.29 -37.49 4.47
CA LEU A 90 -0.82 -36.98 5.74
C LEU A 90 -2.35 -37.18 5.81
N PRO A 91 -2.96 -37.17 7.02
CA PRO A 91 -4.40 -37.40 7.19
C PRO A 91 -5.29 -36.30 6.53
N ASP A 92 -4.76 -35.13 6.29
CA ASP A 92 -5.41 -33.97 5.64
C ASP A 92 -5.34 -34.02 4.10
N GLN A 93 -4.98 -35.12 3.51
CA GLN A 93 -4.75 -35.36 2.08
C GLN A 93 -3.56 -34.59 1.49
N THR A 94 -2.79 -33.87 2.29
CA THR A 94 -1.52 -33.30 1.84
C THR A 94 -0.43 -34.36 1.81
N VAL A 95 0.53 -34.19 0.90
CA VAL A 95 1.66 -35.10 0.75
C VAL A 95 2.93 -34.38 1.19
N ARG A 96 3.63 -34.93 2.16
CA ARG A 96 4.98 -34.51 2.50
C ARG A 96 5.97 -35.34 1.69
N VAL A 97 6.76 -34.64 0.86
CA VAL A 97 7.76 -35.31 0.02
C VAL A 97 9.15 -34.73 0.32
N LEU A 98 10.13 -35.61 0.44
CA LEU A 98 11.53 -35.27 0.56
C LEU A 98 12.17 -35.45 -0.81
N VAL A 99 12.70 -34.36 -1.38
CA VAL A 99 13.31 -34.38 -2.70
C VAL A 99 14.79 -33.95 -2.63
N GLU A 100 15.61 -34.54 -3.52
CA GLU A 100 17.01 -34.19 -3.70
C GLU A 100 17.22 -33.68 -5.13
N GLY A 101 17.65 -32.44 -5.26
CA GLY A 101 18.02 -31.84 -6.54
C GLY A 101 19.24 -32.52 -7.13
N LYS A 102 19.20 -32.89 -8.41
CA LYS A 102 20.31 -33.59 -9.11
C LYS A 102 21.02 -32.67 -10.10
N GLY A 103 20.33 -31.89 -10.87
CA GLY A 103 20.90 -31.01 -11.87
C GLY A 103 19.89 -30.06 -12.48
N ARG A 104 20.38 -29.12 -13.27
CA ARG A 104 19.53 -28.15 -13.97
C ARG A 104 18.91 -28.75 -15.21
N ALA A 105 17.69 -28.36 -15.52
CA ALA A 105 17.01 -28.70 -16.74
C ALA A 105 16.22 -27.51 -17.29
N ARG A 106 16.17 -27.40 -18.60
CA ARG A 106 15.37 -26.41 -19.33
C ARG A 106 14.16 -27.10 -19.94
N VAL A 107 13.01 -26.45 -19.78
CA VAL A 107 11.78 -26.85 -20.44
C VAL A 107 11.78 -26.37 -21.88
N THR A 108 11.72 -27.31 -22.83
CA THR A 108 11.58 -27.04 -24.26
C THR A 108 10.12 -26.96 -24.68
N GLY A 109 9.23 -27.76 -24.06
CA GLY A 109 7.80 -27.74 -24.30
C GLY A 109 7.02 -28.44 -23.21
N PHE A 110 5.74 -28.13 -23.06
CA PHE A 110 4.80 -28.86 -22.21
C PHE A 110 3.95 -29.80 -23.07
N THR A 111 3.70 -30.98 -22.58
CA THR A 111 2.79 -31.93 -23.26
C THR A 111 1.33 -31.51 -23.05
N PRO A 112 0.39 -31.92 -23.95
CA PRO A 112 -1.04 -31.59 -23.81
C PRO A 112 -1.78 -32.35 -22.70
N ARG A 113 -1.05 -32.97 -21.79
CA ARG A 113 -1.60 -33.69 -20.65
C ARG A 113 -2.31 -32.76 -19.68
N THR A 114 -3.48 -33.16 -19.18
CA THR A 114 -4.35 -32.32 -18.34
C THR A 114 -4.44 -32.75 -16.88
N ASP A 115 -4.05 -33.99 -16.57
CA ASP A 115 -4.12 -34.58 -15.23
C ASP A 115 -2.98 -34.10 -14.32
N PHE A 116 -1.80 -33.82 -14.87
CA PHE A 116 -0.68 -33.14 -14.22
C PHE A 116 0.24 -32.50 -15.26
N PHE A 117 1.14 -31.62 -14.81
CA PHE A 117 2.10 -30.98 -15.71
C PHE A 117 3.22 -31.96 -16.08
N GLN A 118 3.41 -32.16 -17.38
CA GLN A 118 4.53 -32.91 -17.95
C GLN A 118 5.22 -32.06 -19.01
N ALA A 119 6.55 -32.07 -19.01
CA ALA A 119 7.34 -31.27 -19.93
C ALA A 119 8.42 -32.10 -20.60
N THR A 120 8.73 -31.74 -21.85
CA THR A 120 9.96 -32.15 -22.54
C THR A 120 11.09 -31.28 -22.02
N ILE A 121 12.20 -31.91 -21.60
CA ILE A 121 13.29 -31.22 -20.93
C ILE A 121 14.62 -31.53 -21.58
N GLU A 122 15.53 -30.56 -21.52
CA GLU A 122 16.93 -30.66 -21.86
C GLU A 122 17.75 -30.51 -20.57
N LYS A 123 18.63 -31.52 -20.27
CA LYS A 123 19.56 -31.41 -19.14
C LYS A 123 20.65 -30.40 -19.48
N ILE A 124 20.95 -29.51 -18.59
CA ILE A 124 21.97 -28.49 -18.75
C ILE A 124 23.18 -28.87 -17.90
N PRO A 125 24.31 -29.13 -18.49
CA PRO A 125 25.55 -29.32 -17.73
C PRO A 125 26.04 -27.98 -17.18
N ASP A 126 26.71 -27.98 -16.03
CA ASP A 126 27.39 -26.82 -15.53
C ASP A 126 28.59 -26.48 -16.43
N SER A 127 28.81 -25.20 -16.74
CA SER A 127 29.96 -24.78 -17.51
C SER A 127 31.14 -24.48 -16.55
N GLU A 128 32.32 -24.96 -16.94
CA GLU A 128 33.55 -24.64 -16.21
C GLU A 128 34.11 -23.31 -16.73
N GLY A 129 34.24 -22.32 -15.84
CA GLY A 129 34.90 -21.04 -16.13
C GLY A 129 36.43 -21.17 -16.12
N GLU A 130 37.16 -20.06 -16.39
CA GLU A 130 38.63 -20.06 -16.32
C GLU A 130 39.13 -20.42 -14.89
N ALA A 131 39.96 -21.45 -14.81
CA ALA A 131 40.33 -22.10 -13.55
C ALA A 131 40.92 -21.16 -12.47
N LYS A 132 41.67 -20.12 -12.86
CA LYS A 132 42.29 -19.17 -11.92
C LYS A 132 41.28 -18.16 -11.34
N GLU A 133 40.35 -17.71 -12.15
CA GLU A 133 39.30 -16.77 -11.77
C GLU A 133 38.30 -17.43 -10.80
N VAL A 134 37.88 -18.65 -11.14
CA VAL A 134 36.96 -19.47 -10.34
C VAL A 134 37.59 -19.79 -8.96
N GLU A 135 38.90 -20.08 -8.90
CA GLU A 135 39.58 -20.35 -7.61
C GLU A 135 39.58 -19.12 -6.70
N ALA A 136 39.78 -17.92 -7.23
CA ALA A 136 39.71 -16.67 -6.47
C ALA A 136 38.29 -16.41 -5.96
N LEU A 137 37.26 -16.62 -6.80
CA LEU A 137 35.85 -16.47 -6.47
C LEU A 137 35.42 -17.45 -5.35
N ILE A 138 35.89 -18.72 -5.41
CA ILE A 138 35.63 -19.73 -4.37
C ILE A 138 36.16 -19.27 -3.00
N ARG A 139 37.40 -18.80 -2.95
CA ARG A 139 38.00 -18.33 -1.69
C ARG A 139 37.22 -17.15 -1.11
N THR A 140 36.88 -16.19 -1.96
CA THR A 140 36.12 -15.01 -1.56
C THR A 140 34.70 -15.38 -1.13
N ALA A 141 34.04 -16.28 -1.84
CA ALA A 141 32.68 -16.74 -1.48
C ALA A 141 32.65 -17.47 -0.13
N LYS A 142 33.62 -18.37 0.12
CA LYS A 142 33.74 -19.05 1.42
C LYS A 142 33.97 -18.05 2.56
N ALA A 143 34.85 -17.06 2.38
CA ALA A 143 35.13 -16.03 3.39
C ALA A 143 33.92 -15.12 3.67
N ASN A 144 33.25 -14.61 2.64
CA ASN A 144 32.08 -13.76 2.79
C ASN A 144 30.90 -14.54 3.37
N PHE A 145 30.73 -15.81 3.02
CA PHE A 145 29.69 -16.66 3.59
C PHE A 145 29.93 -16.97 5.08
N GLU A 146 31.19 -17.13 5.51
CA GLU A 146 31.55 -17.22 6.93
C GLU A 146 31.12 -15.95 7.68
N GLN A 147 31.37 -14.78 7.10
CA GLN A 147 30.95 -13.51 7.68
C GLN A 147 29.42 -13.40 7.77
N TYR A 148 28.71 -13.84 6.73
CA TYR A 148 27.26 -13.88 6.69
C TYR A 148 26.67 -14.76 7.80
N ILE A 149 27.18 -15.97 7.99
CA ILE A 149 26.73 -16.91 9.05
C ILE A 149 26.99 -16.31 10.45
N LYS A 150 28.14 -15.68 10.67
CA LYS A 150 28.43 -15.01 11.97
C LYS A 150 27.42 -13.91 12.30
N LEU A 151 26.82 -13.28 11.30
CA LEU A 151 25.84 -12.22 11.48
C LEU A 151 24.39 -12.74 11.49
N ASN A 152 24.11 -13.78 10.71
CA ASN A 152 22.76 -14.35 10.55
C ASN A 152 22.58 -15.60 11.45
N LYS A 153 21.97 -15.41 12.62
CA LYS A 153 21.70 -16.50 13.58
C LYS A 153 20.67 -17.53 13.11
N LYS A 154 20.03 -17.32 11.96
CA LYS A 154 19.04 -18.28 11.42
C LYS A 154 19.68 -19.45 10.68
N VAL A 155 20.94 -19.30 10.24
CA VAL A 155 21.68 -20.35 9.54
C VAL A 155 22.50 -21.15 10.57
N PRO A 156 22.37 -22.50 10.61
CA PRO A 156 23.14 -23.31 11.55
C PRO A 156 24.65 -23.19 11.33
N ALA A 157 25.42 -23.13 12.41
CA ALA A 157 26.88 -23.01 12.32
C ALA A 157 27.54 -24.23 11.63
N GLU A 158 26.89 -25.40 11.67
CA GLU A 158 27.32 -26.64 11.01
C GLU A 158 27.37 -26.49 9.48
N THR A 159 26.57 -25.63 8.91
CA THR A 159 26.58 -25.31 7.46
C THR A 159 27.94 -24.79 7.00
N LEU A 160 28.67 -24.08 7.87
CA LEU A 160 30.00 -23.58 7.55
C LEU A 160 31.00 -24.72 7.31
N ALA A 161 30.96 -25.76 8.14
CA ALA A 161 31.83 -26.93 7.98
C ALA A 161 31.54 -27.68 6.66
N SER A 162 30.25 -27.81 6.33
CA SER A 162 29.81 -28.44 5.07
C SER A 162 30.28 -27.65 3.85
N VAL A 163 30.13 -26.32 3.84
CA VAL A 163 30.53 -25.45 2.73
C VAL A 163 32.06 -25.39 2.59
N ALA A 164 32.79 -25.43 3.70
CA ALA A 164 34.26 -25.44 3.67
C ALA A 164 34.85 -26.67 2.94
N GLN A 165 34.17 -27.82 2.96
CA GLN A 165 34.58 -29.09 2.35
C GLN A 165 34.18 -29.22 0.87
N ILE A 166 33.45 -28.28 0.31
CA ILE A 166 33.04 -28.32 -1.09
C ILE A 166 34.16 -27.73 -1.95
N ASP A 167 34.71 -28.54 -2.85
CA ASP A 167 35.72 -28.09 -3.80
C ASP A 167 35.14 -27.83 -5.21
N ASP A 168 34.00 -28.42 -5.54
CA ASP A 168 33.29 -28.18 -6.79
C ASP A 168 32.68 -26.77 -6.79
N PRO A 169 33.06 -25.87 -7.72
CA PRO A 169 32.59 -24.49 -7.75
C PRO A 169 31.09 -24.36 -8.00
N ALA A 170 30.50 -25.20 -8.84
CA ALA A 170 29.08 -25.18 -9.13
C ALA A 170 28.26 -25.59 -7.91
N LYS A 171 28.67 -26.67 -7.26
CA LYS A 171 28.05 -27.18 -6.02
C LYS A 171 28.20 -26.19 -4.89
N LEU A 172 29.35 -25.49 -4.80
CA LEU A 172 29.59 -24.44 -3.79
C LEU A 172 28.61 -23.28 -3.97
N ALA A 173 28.50 -22.75 -5.19
CA ALA A 173 27.61 -21.66 -5.50
C ALA A 173 26.15 -22.00 -5.17
N ASP A 174 25.69 -23.17 -5.54
CA ASP A 174 24.34 -23.66 -5.31
C ASP A 174 24.05 -23.90 -3.82
N THR A 175 25.03 -24.46 -3.11
CA THR A 175 24.88 -24.67 -1.65
C THR A 175 24.80 -23.34 -0.92
N ILE A 176 25.65 -22.37 -1.22
CA ILE A 176 25.58 -21.04 -0.63
C ILE A 176 24.25 -20.38 -0.96
N ALA A 177 23.81 -20.39 -2.24
CA ALA A 177 22.57 -19.79 -2.69
C ALA A 177 21.33 -20.33 -1.93
N SER A 178 21.35 -21.63 -1.58
CA SER A 178 20.26 -22.26 -0.83
C SER A 178 20.07 -21.70 0.58
N HIS A 179 21.15 -21.19 1.20
CA HIS A 179 21.16 -20.65 2.56
C HIS A 179 21.05 -19.13 2.65
N LEU A 180 21.03 -18.41 1.53
CA LEU A 180 20.85 -16.95 1.52
C LEU A 180 19.39 -16.59 1.77
N SER A 181 19.15 -15.57 2.58
CA SER A 181 17.80 -15.05 2.89
C SER A 181 17.36 -13.95 1.90
N VAL A 182 17.51 -14.22 0.60
CA VAL A 182 17.16 -13.31 -0.50
C VAL A 182 15.81 -13.63 -1.11
N LYS A 183 15.29 -12.72 -1.96
CA LYS A 183 13.99 -12.88 -2.62
C LYS A 183 13.98 -14.08 -3.56
N ILE A 184 12.81 -14.66 -3.80
CA ILE A 184 12.61 -15.80 -4.71
C ILE A 184 13.12 -15.47 -6.12
N ALA A 185 12.86 -14.25 -6.61
CA ALA A 185 13.32 -13.80 -7.92
C ALA A 185 14.87 -13.82 -8.05
N ASP A 186 15.58 -13.41 -7.00
CA ASP A 186 17.05 -13.42 -6.99
C ASP A 186 17.58 -14.85 -6.96
N ARG A 187 16.95 -15.75 -6.17
CA ARG A 187 17.27 -17.18 -6.16
C ARG A 187 17.03 -17.82 -7.51
N GLN A 188 15.91 -17.51 -8.16
CA GLN A 188 15.60 -18.03 -9.48
C GLN A 188 16.63 -17.54 -10.53
N GLN A 189 17.04 -16.30 -10.46
CA GLN A 189 18.07 -15.74 -11.32
C GLN A 189 19.42 -16.47 -11.13
N LEU A 190 19.77 -16.84 -9.89
CA LEU A 190 20.96 -17.66 -9.63
C LEU A 190 20.82 -19.06 -10.25
N LEU A 191 19.67 -19.69 -10.17
CA LEU A 191 19.40 -20.97 -10.79
C LEU A 191 19.51 -20.90 -12.32
N GLU A 192 19.06 -19.81 -12.93
CA GLU A 192 19.08 -19.54 -14.37
C GLU A 192 20.47 -19.13 -14.90
N THR A 193 21.41 -18.75 -14.02
CA THR A 193 22.78 -18.41 -14.40
C THR A 193 23.59 -19.70 -14.57
N LEU A 194 23.82 -20.07 -15.82
CA LEU A 194 24.44 -21.34 -16.17
C LEU A 194 25.98 -21.34 -16.05
N ASP A 195 26.59 -20.20 -16.35
CA ASP A 195 28.02 -20.01 -16.17
C ASP A 195 28.38 -19.97 -14.68
N THR A 196 29.31 -20.82 -14.27
CA THR A 196 29.67 -20.99 -12.86
C THR A 196 30.40 -19.79 -12.28
N ALA A 197 31.27 -19.12 -13.07
CA ALA A 197 31.95 -17.92 -12.62
C ALA A 197 30.98 -16.78 -12.38
N ALA A 198 30.11 -16.49 -13.37
CA ALA A 198 29.06 -15.46 -13.26
C ALA A 198 28.05 -15.76 -12.13
N ARG A 199 27.78 -17.03 -11.83
CA ARG A 199 26.94 -17.44 -10.72
C ARG A 199 27.62 -17.16 -9.38
N LEU A 200 28.90 -17.47 -9.21
CA LEU A 200 29.69 -17.16 -8.03
C LEU A 200 29.77 -15.65 -7.77
N GLU A 201 29.97 -14.83 -8.82
CA GLU A 201 29.96 -13.37 -8.72
C GLU A 201 28.61 -12.84 -8.22
N LYS A 202 27.49 -13.36 -8.76
CA LYS A 202 26.16 -12.98 -8.28
C LYS A 202 25.91 -13.41 -6.85
N VAL A 203 26.36 -14.60 -6.45
CA VAL A 203 26.29 -15.08 -5.07
C VAL A 203 27.06 -14.14 -4.16
N LEU A 204 28.27 -13.73 -4.55
CA LEU A 204 29.09 -12.78 -3.79
C LEU A 204 28.37 -11.44 -3.62
N ALA A 205 27.85 -10.86 -4.71
CA ALA A 205 27.12 -9.59 -4.66
C ALA A 205 25.91 -9.66 -3.70
N LEU A 206 25.17 -10.76 -3.72
CA LEU A 206 24.03 -10.98 -2.81
C LEU A 206 24.48 -11.16 -1.36
N ILE A 207 25.58 -11.89 -1.10
CA ILE A 207 26.15 -12.03 0.25
C ILE A 207 26.56 -10.65 0.80
N GLU A 208 27.26 -9.84 0.02
CA GLU A 208 27.71 -8.51 0.43
C GLU A 208 26.53 -7.59 0.76
N SER A 209 25.47 -7.63 -0.06
CA SER A 209 24.24 -6.90 0.20
C SER A 209 23.60 -7.32 1.52
N GLU A 210 23.42 -8.62 1.75
CA GLU A 210 22.85 -9.16 2.98
C GLU A 210 23.70 -8.89 4.22
N VAL A 211 25.03 -9.03 4.12
CA VAL A 211 25.95 -8.68 5.19
C VAL A 211 25.83 -7.21 5.57
N SER A 212 25.71 -6.32 4.59
CA SER A 212 25.52 -4.88 4.83
C SER A 212 24.23 -4.60 5.58
N VAL A 213 23.13 -5.23 5.17
CA VAL A 213 21.82 -5.11 5.85
C VAL A 213 21.92 -5.61 7.29
N LEU A 214 22.48 -6.80 7.51
CA LEU A 214 22.64 -7.40 8.84
C LEU A 214 23.55 -6.57 9.76
N GLN A 215 24.58 -5.93 9.21
CA GLN A 215 25.43 -5.01 9.97
C GLN A 215 24.66 -3.76 10.41
N VAL A 216 23.83 -3.19 9.54
CA VAL A 216 22.97 -2.05 9.88
C VAL A 216 21.95 -2.46 10.95
N GLU A 217 21.29 -3.61 10.79
CA GLU A 217 20.40 -4.14 11.83
C GLU A 217 21.09 -4.31 13.18
N ARG A 218 22.29 -4.87 13.17
CA ARG A 218 23.11 -5.03 14.41
C ARG A 218 23.46 -3.69 15.04
N LYS A 219 23.81 -2.66 14.22
CA LYS A 219 24.06 -1.29 14.71
C LYS A 219 22.80 -0.68 15.31
N ILE A 220 21.65 -0.86 14.66
CA ILE A 220 20.36 -0.38 15.19
C ILE A 220 20.03 -1.08 16.51
N ARG A 221 20.11 -2.41 16.57
CA ARG A 221 19.87 -3.17 17.81
C ARG A 221 20.83 -2.77 18.92
N SER A 222 22.12 -2.55 18.62
CA SER A 222 23.10 -2.11 19.63
C SER A 222 22.82 -0.68 20.09
N ARG A 223 22.34 0.21 19.22
CA ARG A 223 21.92 1.58 19.59
C ARG A 223 20.70 1.53 20.49
N VAL A 224 19.68 0.74 20.13
CA VAL A 224 18.47 0.54 20.95
C VAL A 224 18.86 -0.07 22.30
N LYS A 225 19.72 -1.09 22.32
CA LYS A 225 20.21 -1.71 23.55
C LYS A 225 20.97 -0.71 24.44
N ARG A 226 21.89 0.10 23.86
CA ARG A 226 22.58 1.16 24.61
C ARG A 226 21.64 2.23 25.14
N GLN A 227 20.61 2.59 24.36
CA GLN A 227 19.57 3.52 24.81
C GLN A 227 18.80 2.93 26.00
N MET A 228 18.42 1.65 25.92
CA MET A 228 17.79 0.93 27.03
C MET A 228 18.73 0.80 28.24
N GLU A 229 19.99 0.42 28.02
CA GLU A 229 21.01 0.31 29.07
C GLU A 229 21.31 1.67 29.73
N LYS A 230 21.32 2.76 28.94
CA LYS A 230 21.46 4.12 29.46
C LYS A 230 20.25 4.52 30.33
N THR A 231 19.05 4.28 29.88
CA THR A 231 17.82 4.52 30.64
C THR A 231 17.76 3.63 31.88
N GLN A 232 18.17 2.36 31.75
CA GLN A 232 18.25 1.41 32.87
C GLN A 232 19.35 1.79 33.86
N ARG A 233 20.48 2.32 33.39
CA ARG A 233 21.57 2.80 34.25
C ARG A 233 21.23 4.12 34.93
N GLU A 234 20.53 5.03 34.27
CA GLU A 234 19.99 6.25 34.91
C GLU A 234 18.91 5.89 35.95
N TYR A 235 18.09 4.90 35.68
CA TYR A 235 17.16 4.34 36.66
C TYR A 235 17.89 3.67 37.82
N TYR A 236 18.92 2.84 37.54
CA TYR A 236 19.71 2.14 38.54
C TYR A 236 20.54 3.10 39.40
N LEU A 237 21.12 4.16 38.81
CA LEU A 237 21.82 5.21 39.53
C LEU A 237 20.88 6.04 40.43
N ASN A 238 19.67 6.32 39.97
CA ASN A 238 18.62 6.97 40.78
C ASN A 238 18.13 6.05 41.91
N GLU A 239 18.06 4.75 41.67
CA GLU A 239 17.77 3.77 42.73
C GLU A 239 18.92 3.58 43.70
N GLN A 240 20.18 3.58 43.22
CA GLN A 240 21.35 3.58 44.12
C GLN A 240 21.44 4.88 44.92
N LEU A 241 21.15 6.04 44.35
CA LEU A 241 21.05 7.30 45.11
C LEU A 241 19.99 7.22 46.21
N LYS A 242 18.80 6.64 45.89
CA LYS A 242 17.76 6.37 46.89
C LYS A 242 18.19 5.32 47.91
N ALA A 243 18.91 4.26 47.52
CA ALA A 243 19.42 3.24 48.42
C ALA A 243 20.51 3.79 49.36
N ILE A 244 21.44 4.63 48.86
CA ILE A 244 22.46 5.31 49.64
C ILE A 244 21.86 6.34 50.59
N GLN A 245 20.82 7.06 50.17
CA GLN A 245 20.03 7.92 51.05
C GLN A 245 19.32 7.13 52.15
N LYS A 246 18.96 5.87 51.88
CA LYS A 246 18.31 4.95 52.80
C LYS A 246 19.28 4.32 53.82
N GLU A 247 20.55 4.07 53.42
CA GLU A 247 21.63 3.58 54.33
C GLU A 247 22.15 4.68 55.27
N LEU A 248 21.92 5.95 54.94
CA LEU A 248 22.32 7.09 55.77
C LEU A 248 21.29 7.47 56.85
N GLY A 249 20.26 6.64 57.04
CA GLY A 249 19.34 6.74 58.16
C GLY A 249 17.89 7.08 57.77
N GLU A 250 17.08 6.03 57.59
CA GLU A 250 15.66 6.11 57.87
C GLU A 250 15.05 4.71 57.76
N GLY A 251 14.84 4.06 58.89
CA GLY A 251 14.16 2.77 59.02
C GLY A 251 12.60 2.86 58.85
N ASP A 252 12.06 4.00 58.42
CA ASP A 252 10.61 4.29 58.34
C ASP A 252 10.09 4.42 56.88
N GLU A 253 10.95 4.63 55.88
CA GLU A 253 10.50 4.88 54.50
C GLU A 253 9.68 3.74 53.86
N GLY A 254 9.95 2.48 54.18
CA GLY A 254 9.18 1.34 53.64
C GLY A 254 7.74 1.27 54.16
N ARG A 255 7.50 1.77 55.40
CA ARG A 255 6.16 1.90 55.95
C ARG A 255 5.41 3.11 55.38
N ASP A 256 6.14 4.20 55.16
CA ASP A 256 5.61 5.42 54.61
C ASP A 256 5.21 5.23 53.12
N GLU A 257 5.97 4.52 52.31
CA GLU A 257 5.60 4.16 50.94
C GLU A 257 4.30 3.35 50.88
N MET A 258 4.14 2.36 51.76
CA MET A 258 2.94 1.56 51.80
C MET A 258 1.73 2.39 52.24
N ASN A 259 1.89 3.24 53.25
CA ASN A 259 0.85 4.12 53.71
C ASN A 259 0.45 5.15 52.65
N GLU A 260 1.42 5.68 51.89
CA GLU A 260 1.18 6.57 50.75
C GLU A 260 0.37 5.87 49.66
N LEU A 261 0.76 4.64 49.27
CA LEU A 261 0.02 3.86 48.27
C LEU A 261 -1.42 3.58 48.74
N GLU A 262 -1.62 3.21 49.99
CA GLU A 262 -2.98 3.00 50.53
C GLU A 262 -3.81 4.28 50.53
N GLU A 263 -3.21 5.42 50.89
CA GLU A 263 -3.84 6.72 50.86
C GLU A 263 -4.20 7.12 49.40
N ARG A 264 -3.31 6.89 48.44
CA ARG A 264 -3.59 7.09 47.02
C ARG A 264 -4.73 6.21 46.55
N ILE A 265 -4.80 4.93 46.95
CA ILE A 265 -5.92 4.02 46.62
C ILE A 265 -7.24 4.54 47.18
N ARG A 266 -7.25 5.08 48.41
CA ARG A 266 -8.44 5.68 49.03
C ARG A 266 -8.89 6.94 48.27
N LYS A 267 -7.95 7.82 47.91
CA LYS A 267 -8.23 9.08 47.22
C LYS A 267 -8.67 8.91 45.78
N THR A 268 -8.22 7.84 45.12
CA THR A 268 -8.54 7.57 43.72
C THR A 268 -9.91 6.91 43.62
N LYS A 269 -10.74 7.39 42.70
CA LYS A 269 -12.11 6.85 42.43
C LYS A 269 -12.05 5.57 41.59
N LEU A 270 -11.30 4.58 42.05
CA LEU A 270 -11.18 3.28 41.39
C LEU A 270 -12.53 2.58 41.27
N SER A 271 -12.71 1.77 40.21
CA SER A 271 -13.81 0.79 40.16
C SER A 271 -13.67 -0.23 41.29
N LYS A 272 -14.75 -0.97 41.59
CA LYS A 272 -14.72 -1.98 42.65
C LYS A 272 -13.62 -3.01 42.37
N GLU A 273 -13.58 -3.54 41.21
CA GLU A 273 -12.60 -4.51 40.75
C GLU A 273 -11.16 -3.97 40.85
N ALA A 274 -10.91 -2.77 40.27
CA ALA A 274 -9.59 -2.15 40.31
C ALA A 274 -9.11 -1.88 41.73
N ARG A 275 -10.03 -1.54 42.63
CA ARG A 275 -9.72 -1.33 44.06
C ARG A 275 -9.35 -2.62 44.78
N GLU A 276 -10.12 -3.69 44.56
CA GLU A 276 -9.85 -5.01 45.11
C GLU A 276 -8.48 -5.52 44.62
N LYS A 277 -8.21 -5.37 43.32
CA LYS A 277 -6.91 -5.74 42.69
C LYS A 277 -5.77 -4.92 43.27
N ALA A 278 -5.91 -3.59 43.36
CA ALA A 278 -4.89 -2.72 43.97
C ALA A 278 -4.57 -3.10 45.40
N GLN A 279 -5.58 -3.35 46.24
CA GLN A 279 -5.39 -3.77 47.64
C GLN A 279 -4.69 -5.15 47.71
N ALA A 280 -5.05 -6.09 46.85
CA ALA A 280 -4.39 -7.40 46.79
C ALA A 280 -2.91 -7.27 46.41
N GLU A 281 -2.59 -6.41 45.43
CA GLU A 281 -1.20 -6.18 45.01
C GLU A 281 -0.38 -5.45 46.10
N VAL A 282 -0.95 -4.47 46.82
CA VAL A 282 -0.30 -3.83 48.00
C VAL A 282 -0.05 -4.86 49.09
N LYS A 283 -0.98 -5.77 49.35
CA LYS A 283 -0.80 -6.85 50.34
C LYS A 283 0.34 -7.79 49.94
N LYS A 284 0.46 -8.11 48.64
CA LYS A 284 1.60 -8.89 48.10
C LYS A 284 2.91 -8.12 48.27
N LEU A 285 2.92 -6.84 47.91
CA LEU A 285 4.09 -5.99 47.99
C LEU A 285 4.66 -5.91 49.42
N ARG A 286 3.77 -5.92 50.45
CA ARG A 286 4.21 -5.95 51.87
C ARG A 286 4.97 -7.22 52.27
N SER A 287 4.66 -8.36 51.58
CA SER A 287 5.34 -9.65 51.86
C SER A 287 6.58 -9.87 50.99
N MET A 288 6.86 -9.01 50.03
CA MET A 288 8.00 -9.12 49.12
C MET A 288 9.21 -8.33 49.64
N SER A 289 10.42 -8.82 49.34
CA SER A 289 11.63 -8.04 49.56
C SER A 289 11.58 -6.77 48.71
N PRO A 290 11.82 -5.58 49.28
CA PRO A 290 11.80 -4.31 48.56
C PRO A 290 12.72 -4.25 47.34
N MET A 291 13.77 -5.05 47.31
CA MET A 291 14.81 -5.10 46.26
C MET A 291 14.51 -6.18 45.20
N SER A 292 13.41 -6.93 45.32
CA SER A 292 13.09 -7.99 44.36
C SER A 292 12.61 -7.41 43.05
N ALA A 293 12.90 -8.09 41.95
CA ALA A 293 12.39 -7.74 40.61
C ALA A 293 10.84 -7.77 40.54
N GLU A 294 10.23 -8.69 41.29
CA GLU A 294 8.79 -8.80 41.42
C GLU A 294 8.16 -7.58 42.13
N ALA A 295 8.81 -7.08 43.21
CA ALA A 295 8.33 -5.87 43.89
C ALA A 295 8.34 -4.65 42.96
N THR A 296 9.36 -4.53 42.07
CA THR A 296 9.41 -3.49 41.05
C THR A 296 8.30 -3.61 40.04
N VAL A 297 7.96 -4.84 39.59
CA VAL A 297 6.83 -5.07 38.68
C VAL A 297 5.51 -4.67 39.35
N VAL A 298 5.30 -5.03 40.60
CA VAL A 298 4.07 -4.68 41.35
C VAL A 298 3.97 -3.17 41.58
N ARG A 299 5.07 -2.48 41.95
CA ARG A 299 5.11 -1.02 42.07
C ARG A 299 4.72 -0.34 40.76
N ASN A 300 5.36 -0.74 39.66
CA ASN A 300 5.06 -0.20 38.32
C ASN A 300 3.59 -0.42 37.95
N TYR A 301 3.02 -1.58 38.26
CA TYR A 301 1.62 -1.87 38.04
C TYR A 301 0.71 -0.92 38.84
N LEU A 302 0.96 -0.77 40.14
CA LEU A 302 0.19 0.14 41.00
C LEU A 302 0.33 1.60 40.55
N ASP A 303 1.50 2.03 40.12
CA ASP A 303 1.72 3.37 39.58
C ASP A 303 0.93 3.60 38.29
N TRP A 304 0.89 2.63 37.40
CA TRP A 304 0.03 2.69 36.20
C TRP A 304 -1.43 2.78 36.61
N LEU A 305 -1.92 1.86 37.42
CA LEU A 305 -3.33 1.77 37.84
C LEU A 305 -3.79 3.04 38.52
N LEU A 306 -3.00 3.59 39.47
CA LEU A 306 -3.35 4.79 40.26
C LEU A 306 -3.18 6.10 39.47
N SER A 307 -2.41 6.11 38.40
CA SER A 307 -2.17 7.29 37.55
C SER A 307 -3.26 7.51 36.50
N LEU A 308 -4.12 6.52 36.27
CA LEU A 308 -5.23 6.65 35.33
C LEU A 308 -6.33 7.58 35.85
N PRO A 309 -7.04 8.26 34.96
CA PRO A 309 -8.05 9.25 35.37
C PRO A 309 -9.40 8.61 35.70
N TRP A 310 -9.45 7.75 36.70
CA TRP A 310 -10.67 7.11 37.17
C TRP A 310 -11.74 8.14 37.57
N GLY A 311 -12.83 8.21 36.79
CA GLY A 311 -13.96 9.09 37.06
C GLY A 311 -13.66 10.59 37.08
N LYS A 312 -12.46 11.03 36.70
CA LYS A 312 -12.08 12.44 36.63
C LYS A 312 -12.43 12.98 35.23
N LYS A 313 -13.51 13.76 35.13
CA LYS A 313 -14.01 14.30 33.87
C LYS A 313 -13.70 15.81 33.75
N SER A 314 -13.35 16.24 32.51
CA SER A 314 -13.32 17.66 32.14
C SER A 314 -14.76 18.19 32.03
N LYS A 315 -14.94 19.51 32.25
CA LYS A 315 -16.24 20.16 32.03
C LYS A 315 -16.52 20.27 30.55
N VAL A 316 -17.48 19.50 30.04
CA VAL A 316 -17.88 19.56 28.63
C VAL A 316 -18.71 20.82 28.41
N LYS A 317 -18.27 21.64 27.44
CA LYS A 317 -19.06 22.76 26.94
C LYS A 317 -20.13 22.24 26.00
N LYS A 318 -21.36 22.71 26.21
CA LYS A 318 -22.54 22.25 25.46
C LYS A 318 -23.10 23.32 24.53
N ASP A 319 -22.36 24.39 24.28
CA ASP A 319 -22.78 25.51 23.45
C ASP A 319 -22.44 25.25 21.98
N ILE A 320 -23.47 24.99 21.17
CA ILE A 320 -23.32 24.71 19.73
C ILE A 320 -22.90 25.97 18.98
N ALA A 321 -23.41 27.18 19.37
CA ALA A 321 -23.01 28.42 18.72
C ALA A 321 -21.52 28.71 18.94
N HIS A 322 -21.00 28.45 20.14
CA HIS A 322 -19.57 28.55 20.42
C HIS A 322 -18.75 27.51 19.64
N ALA A 323 -19.28 26.31 19.43
CA ALA A 323 -18.61 25.29 18.62
C ALA A 323 -18.55 25.71 17.14
N GLU A 324 -19.63 26.29 16.61
CA GLU A 324 -19.70 26.84 15.26
C GLU A 324 -18.66 27.95 15.05
N GLU A 325 -18.58 28.90 16.01
CA GLU A 325 -17.61 30.00 15.98
C GLU A 325 -16.17 29.46 15.96
N ILE A 326 -15.82 28.49 16.78
CA ILE A 326 -14.48 27.88 16.80
C ILE A 326 -14.16 27.18 15.47
N LEU A 327 -15.10 26.39 14.95
CA LEU A 327 -14.90 25.70 13.68
C LEU A 327 -14.77 26.67 12.50
N ALA A 328 -15.52 27.78 12.52
CA ALA A 328 -15.44 28.83 11.50
C ALA A 328 -14.11 29.59 11.57
N ASN A 329 -13.63 29.91 12.76
CA ASN A 329 -12.38 30.64 12.96
C ASN A 329 -11.14 29.78 12.68
N ASP A 330 -11.16 28.50 13.07
CA ASP A 330 -10.01 27.59 12.92
C ASP A 330 -9.92 26.98 11.50
N HIS A 331 -11.02 26.97 10.72
CA HIS A 331 -11.08 26.33 9.39
C HIS A 331 -11.86 27.19 8.38
N TYR A 332 -11.22 27.49 7.28
CA TYR A 332 -11.86 28.16 6.16
C TYR A 332 -12.54 27.17 5.22
N GLY A 333 -13.74 27.48 4.75
CA GLY A 333 -14.53 26.59 3.90
C GLY A 333 -15.07 25.36 4.65
N LEU A 334 -15.30 24.26 3.95
CA LEU A 334 -15.78 22.98 4.51
C LEU A 334 -17.16 23.09 5.20
N GLU A 335 -18.07 23.96 4.71
CA GLU A 335 -19.34 24.26 5.38
C GLU A 335 -20.18 23.01 5.67
N LYS A 336 -20.34 22.10 4.68
CA LYS A 336 -21.06 20.84 4.86
C LYS A 336 -20.43 19.93 5.92
N VAL A 337 -19.09 19.91 5.99
CA VAL A 337 -18.34 19.12 6.97
C VAL A 337 -18.57 19.67 8.38
N LYS A 338 -18.49 21.00 8.53
CA LYS A 338 -18.75 21.70 9.79
C LYS A 338 -20.19 21.46 10.24
N GLU A 339 -21.17 21.59 9.35
CA GLU A 339 -22.58 21.35 9.62
C GLU A 339 -22.82 19.94 10.16
N ARG A 340 -22.26 18.90 9.48
CA ARG A 340 -22.36 17.51 9.94
C ARG A 340 -21.72 17.29 11.32
N ILE A 341 -20.59 17.94 11.58
CA ILE A 341 -19.93 17.89 12.89
C ILE A 341 -20.84 18.54 13.96
N LEU A 342 -21.44 19.70 13.65
CA LEU A 342 -22.35 20.40 14.58
C LEU A 342 -23.63 19.60 14.83
N GLU A 343 -24.22 18.97 13.81
CA GLU A 343 -25.35 18.03 13.96
C GLU A 343 -24.99 16.89 14.91
N TYR A 344 -23.82 16.26 14.71
CA TYR A 344 -23.36 15.18 15.58
C TYR A 344 -23.19 15.66 17.03
N LEU A 345 -22.59 16.83 17.25
CA LEU A 345 -22.42 17.42 18.58
C LEU A 345 -23.77 17.75 19.23
N ALA A 346 -24.75 18.24 18.46
CA ALA A 346 -26.10 18.54 18.94
C ALA A 346 -26.85 17.28 19.40
N VAL A 347 -26.73 16.18 18.62
CA VAL A 347 -27.30 14.88 19.00
C VAL A 347 -26.68 14.35 20.30
N GLN A 348 -25.35 14.41 20.41
CA GLN A 348 -24.66 14.01 21.64
C GLN A 348 -25.06 14.82 22.85
N GLN A 349 -25.23 16.13 22.68
CA GLN A 349 -25.70 17.03 23.76
C GLN A 349 -27.07 16.61 24.28
N ARG A 350 -27.99 16.25 23.38
CA ARG A 350 -29.37 15.91 23.75
C ARG A 350 -29.51 14.49 24.31
N ALA A 351 -28.76 13.53 23.74
CA ALA A 351 -28.84 12.14 24.15
C ALA A 351 -28.15 11.85 25.50
N GLY A 352 -27.25 12.70 25.96
CA GLY A 352 -26.56 12.61 27.25
C GLY A 352 -25.63 11.44 27.45
N LYS A 353 -25.60 10.47 26.53
CA LYS A 353 -24.68 9.33 26.47
C LYS A 353 -24.15 9.18 25.05
N MET A 354 -22.87 8.82 24.91
CA MET A 354 -22.21 8.63 23.63
C MET A 354 -22.56 7.24 23.04
N LYS A 355 -23.80 7.09 22.56
CA LYS A 355 -24.29 5.84 21.94
C LYS A 355 -24.39 5.89 20.41
N GLY A 356 -23.93 6.97 19.79
CA GLY A 356 -23.98 7.13 18.33
C GLY A 356 -22.78 6.51 17.62
N PRO A 357 -22.83 6.41 16.27
CA PRO A 357 -21.70 5.99 15.47
C PRO A 357 -20.51 6.94 15.68
N ILE A 358 -19.32 6.45 15.44
CA ILE A 358 -18.08 7.21 15.62
C ILE A 358 -17.81 8.04 14.37
N LEU A 359 -17.50 9.31 14.54
CA LEU A 359 -17.12 10.16 13.42
C LEU A 359 -15.81 9.70 12.76
N CYS A 360 -15.85 9.44 11.46
CA CYS A 360 -14.70 9.14 10.64
C CYS A 360 -14.50 10.22 9.58
N LEU A 361 -13.43 10.99 9.69
CA LEU A 361 -13.06 12.01 8.71
C LEU A 361 -12.21 11.39 7.60
N VAL A 362 -12.79 11.24 6.42
CA VAL A 362 -12.13 10.61 5.26
C VAL A 362 -11.82 11.66 4.20
N GLY A 363 -10.58 11.67 3.71
CA GLY A 363 -10.20 12.60 2.63
C GLY A 363 -8.71 12.60 2.36
N PRO A 364 -8.25 13.31 1.32
CA PRO A 364 -6.86 13.36 0.94
C PRO A 364 -5.96 13.93 2.06
N PRO A 365 -4.65 13.67 2.00
CA PRO A 365 -3.71 14.23 2.97
C PRO A 365 -3.68 15.76 2.88
N GLY A 366 -3.57 16.42 4.04
CA GLY A 366 -3.44 17.88 4.11
C GLY A 366 -4.74 18.69 4.01
N VAL A 367 -5.92 18.04 4.07
CA VAL A 367 -7.22 18.75 4.09
C VAL A 367 -7.69 19.14 5.49
N GLY A 368 -6.86 18.97 6.52
CA GLY A 368 -7.19 19.46 7.87
C GLY A 368 -7.89 18.46 8.78
N LYS A 369 -7.94 17.15 8.48
CA LYS A 369 -8.58 16.12 9.33
C LYS A 369 -8.16 16.18 10.79
N THR A 370 -6.86 16.17 11.04
CA THR A 370 -6.28 16.19 12.39
C THR A 370 -6.49 17.54 13.08
N SER A 371 -6.52 18.66 12.34
CA SER A 371 -6.80 19.99 12.91
C SER A 371 -8.28 20.14 13.25
N LEU A 372 -9.20 19.61 12.44
CA LEU A 372 -10.63 19.56 12.76
C LEU A 372 -10.88 18.83 14.10
N ALA A 373 -10.22 17.68 14.32
CA ALA A 373 -10.30 16.96 15.57
C ALA A 373 -9.87 17.81 16.77
N LYS A 374 -8.79 18.61 16.63
CA LYS A 374 -8.34 19.53 17.68
C LYS A 374 -9.36 20.64 17.93
N SER A 375 -9.96 21.18 16.88
CA SER A 375 -10.98 22.24 17.01
C SER A 375 -12.27 21.71 17.65
N ILE A 376 -12.67 20.46 17.37
CA ILE A 376 -13.78 19.78 18.05
C ILE A 376 -13.46 19.62 19.56
N ALA A 377 -12.24 19.21 19.89
CA ALA A 377 -11.82 19.09 21.29
C ALA A 377 -11.88 20.44 22.02
N LYS A 378 -11.38 21.51 21.39
CA LYS A 378 -11.43 22.89 21.88
C LYS A 378 -12.88 23.37 22.07
N ALA A 379 -13.73 23.12 21.08
CA ALA A 379 -15.14 23.50 21.08
C ALA A 379 -15.93 22.80 22.21
N THR A 380 -15.65 21.51 22.43
CA THR A 380 -16.32 20.73 23.47
C THR A 380 -15.67 20.87 24.86
N GLY A 381 -14.51 21.53 24.99
CA GLY A 381 -13.76 21.63 26.24
C GLY A 381 -13.19 20.28 26.72
N ARG A 382 -12.98 19.34 25.81
CA ARG A 382 -12.36 18.05 26.09
C ARG A 382 -10.84 18.11 25.90
N GLU A 383 -10.12 17.35 26.72
CA GLU A 383 -8.69 17.16 26.50
C GLU A 383 -8.48 16.38 25.19
N TYR A 384 -7.47 16.78 24.42
CA TYR A 384 -7.16 16.17 23.12
C TYR A 384 -6.04 15.15 23.22
N VAL A 385 -6.28 13.95 22.77
CA VAL A 385 -5.28 12.87 22.67
C VAL A 385 -5.27 12.30 21.26
N ARG A 386 -4.10 12.00 20.74
CA ARG A 386 -3.91 11.40 19.39
C ARG A 386 -3.10 10.12 19.50
N MET A 387 -3.58 9.09 18.84
CA MET A 387 -2.87 7.86 18.55
C MET A 387 -2.83 7.63 17.03
N SER A 388 -1.64 7.43 16.45
CA SER A 388 -1.53 7.01 15.05
C SER A 388 -1.62 5.50 14.98
N LEU A 389 -2.50 5.01 14.12
CA LEU A 389 -2.69 3.59 13.83
C LEU A 389 -1.85 3.13 12.62
N GLY A 390 -1.27 4.07 11.87
CA GLY A 390 -0.38 3.76 10.77
C GLY A 390 0.86 3.00 11.23
N GLY A 391 0.96 1.74 10.79
CA GLY A 391 2.08 0.85 11.15
C GLY A 391 1.84 -0.02 12.38
N VAL A 392 0.69 0.06 13.04
CA VAL A 392 0.27 -0.88 14.08
C VAL A 392 -0.09 -2.21 13.42
N ARG A 393 0.54 -3.29 13.89
CA ARG A 393 0.35 -4.65 13.35
C ARG A 393 0.07 -5.69 14.43
N ASP A 394 0.35 -5.36 15.68
CA ASP A 394 0.20 -6.25 16.84
C ASP A 394 -0.94 -5.74 17.71
N GLU A 395 -1.87 -6.63 18.05
CA GLU A 395 -2.96 -6.37 18.99
C GLU A 395 -2.45 -5.87 20.35
N ALA A 396 -1.30 -6.37 20.77
CA ALA A 396 -0.67 -5.96 22.03
C ALA A 396 -0.28 -4.47 22.07
N GLU A 397 -0.12 -3.80 20.91
CA GLU A 397 0.06 -2.35 20.92
C GLU A 397 -1.19 -1.61 21.40
N ILE A 398 -2.39 -2.17 21.19
CA ILE A 398 -3.66 -1.60 21.61
C ILE A 398 -4.01 -2.02 23.05
N ARG A 399 -3.93 -3.35 23.32
CA ARG A 399 -4.34 -3.98 24.58
C ARG A 399 -3.22 -4.19 25.60
N GLY A 400 -1.95 -3.90 25.24
CA GLY A 400 -0.81 -4.13 26.11
C GLY A 400 -0.35 -5.59 26.17
N HIS A 401 0.78 -5.80 26.83
CA HIS A 401 1.35 -7.13 27.06
C HIS A 401 1.06 -7.58 28.50
N ARG A 402 0.86 -8.88 28.70
CA ARG A 402 0.71 -9.44 30.07
C ARG A 402 1.91 -9.05 30.91
N ARG A 403 1.66 -8.64 32.15
CA ARG A 403 2.63 -8.11 33.10
C ARG A 403 3.71 -9.14 33.56
N THR A 404 3.54 -10.43 33.20
CA THR A 404 4.54 -11.48 33.52
C THR A 404 5.89 -11.27 32.85
N TYR A 405 5.97 -10.43 31.82
CA TYR A 405 7.22 -10.12 31.11
C TYR A 405 7.86 -8.85 31.67
N ILE A 406 9.16 -8.93 31.99
CA ILE A 406 9.92 -7.75 32.46
C ILE A 406 9.94 -6.71 31.33
N GLY A 407 9.52 -5.47 31.68
CA GLY A 407 9.42 -4.39 30.70
C GLY A 407 8.08 -4.30 29.96
N SER A 408 7.10 -5.15 30.36
CA SER A 408 5.73 -5.01 29.85
C SER A 408 5.12 -3.67 30.21
N MET A 409 4.25 -3.16 29.32
CA MET A 409 3.54 -1.88 29.51
C MET A 409 2.09 -2.04 29.06
N PRO A 410 1.19 -1.21 29.61
CA PRO A 410 -0.18 -1.11 29.09
C PRO A 410 -0.21 -0.76 27.61
N GLY A 411 -1.31 -1.09 26.93
CA GLY A 411 -1.56 -0.71 25.54
C GLY A 411 -1.61 0.81 25.36
N LYS A 412 -1.44 1.23 24.11
CA LYS A 412 -1.41 2.66 23.74
C LYS A 412 -2.71 3.40 24.11
N ILE A 413 -3.84 2.71 24.19
CA ILE A 413 -5.11 3.29 24.64
C ILE A 413 -4.96 3.76 26.09
N ILE A 414 -4.58 2.87 26.99
CA ILE A 414 -4.39 3.18 28.42
C ILE A 414 -3.27 4.21 28.64
N GLN A 415 -2.15 4.09 27.91
CA GLN A 415 -1.07 5.08 27.97
C GLN A 415 -1.57 6.49 27.59
N SER A 416 -2.43 6.55 26.58
CA SER A 416 -3.02 7.81 26.11
C SER A 416 -4.04 8.38 27.09
N MET A 417 -4.82 7.54 27.75
CA MET A 417 -5.73 7.96 28.82
C MET A 417 -4.98 8.56 30.01
N LYS A 418 -3.82 7.97 30.37
CA LYS A 418 -2.92 8.56 31.38
C LYS A 418 -2.44 9.96 30.99
N LYS A 419 -2.08 10.16 29.71
CA LYS A 419 -1.65 11.47 29.18
C LYS A 419 -2.79 12.50 29.19
N ALA A 420 -4.01 12.07 28.90
CA ALA A 420 -5.19 12.92 28.91
C ALA A 420 -5.53 13.46 30.30
N LYS A 421 -5.20 12.74 31.37
CA LYS A 421 -5.53 13.07 32.78
C LYS A 421 -7.03 13.24 33.05
N THR A 422 -7.89 12.94 32.09
CA THR A 422 -9.36 12.98 32.15
C THR A 422 -9.96 11.72 31.57
N ALA A 423 -11.10 11.26 32.12
CA ALA A 423 -11.79 10.07 31.64
C ALA A 423 -12.65 10.31 30.38
N ASN A 424 -12.83 11.57 29.99
CA ASN A 424 -13.68 11.96 28.86
C ASN A 424 -12.95 12.81 27.79
N PRO A 425 -11.72 12.45 27.38
CA PRO A 425 -11.03 13.19 26.34
C PRO A 425 -11.71 13.03 24.99
N LEU A 426 -11.31 13.86 24.02
CA LEU A 426 -11.45 13.54 22.60
C LEU A 426 -10.23 12.71 22.19
N PHE A 427 -10.45 11.48 21.77
CA PHE A 427 -9.42 10.54 21.39
C PHE A 427 -9.39 10.38 19.87
N LEU A 428 -8.37 10.92 19.23
CA LEU A 428 -8.19 10.79 17.78
C LEU A 428 -7.39 9.54 17.44
N LEU A 429 -8.01 8.63 16.72
CA LEU A 429 -7.38 7.48 16.06
C LEU A 429 -7.05 7.85 14.62
N ASP A 430 -5.80 8.20 14.38
CA ASP A 430 -5.35 8.76 13.11
C ASP A 430 -4.84 7.66 12.17
N GLU A 431 -5.17 7.76 10.87
CA GLU A 431 -4.76 6.83 9.82
C GLU A 431 -5.27 5.38 10.03
N ILE A 432 -6.56 5.22 10.35
CA ILE A 432 -7.17 3.90 10.60
C ILE A 432 -7.16 2.99 9.35
N ASP A 433 -7.12 3.55 8.15
CA ASP A 433 -7.01 2.84 6.89
C ASP A 433 -5.63 2.19 6.64
N LYS A 434 -4.66 2.49 7.49
CA LYS A 434 -3.30 1.93 7.42
C LYS A 434 -3.04 0.84 8.46
N LEU A 435 -4.06 0.34 9.12
CA LEU A 435 -3.96 -0.85 9.96
C LEU A 435 -3.57 -2.04 9.11
N GLY A 436 -2.55 -2.76 9.54
CA GLY A 436 -2.12 -4.01 8.92
C GLY A 436 -2.51 -5.20 9.78
N ALA A 437 -3.06 -6.25 9.18
CA ALA A 437 -3.15 -7.55 9.82
C ALA A 437 -1.84 -8.32 9.58
N ASP A 438 -1.32 -8.99 10.61
CA ASP A 438 -0.13 -9.83 10.54
C ASP A 438 -0.42 -11.15 11.28
N TRP A 439 0.42 -12.16 11.09
CA TRP A 439 0.35 -13.45 11.80
C TRP A 439 0.40 -13.31 13.34
N ARG A 440 0.75 -12.14 13.86
CA ARG A 440 0.82 -11.83 15.30
C ARG A 440 -0.49 -11.39 15.93
N GLY A 441 -1.54 -11.19 15.14
CA GLY A 441 -2.85 -10.77 15.60
C GLY A 441 -3.55 -9.80 14.66
N ASP A 442 -4.81 -9.53 14.94
CA ASP A 442 -5.62 -8.57 14.21
C ASP A 442 -5.93 -7.35 15.10
N PRO A 443 -5.20 -6.23 14.93
CA PRO A 443 -5.48 -5.01 15.67
C PRO A 443 -6.89 -4.46 15.44
N SER A 444 -7.53 -4.81 14.31
CA SER A 444 -8.89 -4.37 14.01
C SER A 444 -9.89 -4.95 15.00
N SER A 445 -9.70 -6.21 15.42
CA SER A 445 -10.55 -6.86 16.44
C SER A 445 -10.46 -6.16 17.80
N ALA A 446 -9.25 -5.76 18.21
CA ALA A 446 -9.08 -4.98 19.45
C ALA A 446 -9.73 -3.60 19.36
N LEU A 447 -9.66 -2.95 18.19
CA LEU A 447 -10.33 -1.66 17.99
C LEU A 447 -11.84 -1.78 17.97
N LEU A 448 -12.40 -2.88 17.48
CA LEU A 448 -13.85 -3.10 17.53
C LEU A 448 -14.38 -3.04 18.97
N GLU A 449 -13.69 -3.63 19.96
CA GLU A 449 -14.05 -3.54 21.37
C GLU A 449 -13.92 -2.10 21.91
N VAL A 450 -12.85 -1.39 21.55
CA VAL A 450 -12.64 0.01 21.97
C VAL A 450 -13.72 0.94 21.42
N LEU A 451 -14.11 0.70 20.16
CA LEU A 451 -15.02 1.56 19.42
C LEU A 451 -16.50 1.18 19.56
N ASP A 452 -16.80 0.01 20.07
CA ASP A 452 -18.18 -0.43 20.28
C ASP A 452 -18.77 0.18 21.56
N PRO A 453 -19.79 1.05 21.48
CA PRO A 453 -20.41 1.64 22.66
C PRO A 453 -21.05 0.62 23.63
N GLU A 454 -21.32 -0.60 23.18
CA GLU A 454 -21.86 -1.67 23.99
C GLU A 454 -20.78 -2.41 24.77
N GLN A 455 -19.54 -2.40 24.33
CA GLN A 455 -18.41 -3.14 24.89
C GLN A 455 -17.36 -2.23 25.55
N ASN A 456 -17.21 -0.99 25.12
CA ASN A 456 -16.13 -0.10 25.54
C ASN A 456 -16.14 0.29 27.03
N HIS A 457 -17.26 0.04 27.75
CA HIS A 457 -17.36 0.27 29.20
C HIS A 457 -16.60 -0.79 30.02
N THR A 458 -16.27 -1.93 29.40
CA THR A 458 -15.50 -3.05 29.96
C THR A 458 -14.23 -3.33 29.18
N PHE A 459 -13.57 -2.27 28.67
CA PHE A 459 -12.32 -2.44 27.95
C PHE A 459 -11.25 -3.04 28.85
N ASN A 460 -10.74 -4.22 28.46
CA ASN A 460 -9.74 -4.96 29.22
C ASN A 460 -8.35 -4.87 28.58
N ASP A 461 -7.44 -4.21 29.28
CA ASP A 461 -6.02 -4.16 28.92
C ASP A 461 -5.28 -5.32 29.58
N HIS A 462 -4.48 -6.06 28.81
CA HIS A 462 -3.78 -7.26 29.29
C HIS A 462 -2.74 -6.98 30.38
N TYR A 463 -2.24 -5.75 30.47
CA TYR A 463 -1.33 -5.33 31.55
C TYR A 463 -2.09 -4.96 32.83
N LEU A 464 -3.20 -4.23 32.68
CA LEU A 464 -3.99 -3.80 33.83
C LEU A 464 -4.79 -4.96 34.45
N GLU A 465 -5.27 -5.90 33.64
CA GLU A 465 -6.11 -7.04 34.06
C GLU A 465 -7.35 -6.61 34.88
N VAL A 466 -7.85 -5.42 34.64
CA VAL A 466 -9.10 -4.87 35.20
C VAL A 466 -9.78 -4.04 34.12
N ASP A 467 -11.11 -4.02 34.18
CA ASP A 467 -11.90 -3.27 33.23
C ASP A 467 -11.73 -1.76 33.42
N PHE A 468 -11.53 -1.06 32.30
CA PHE A 468 -11.44 0.39 32.24
C PHE A 468 -12.57 0.95 31.38
N ASP A 469 -13.38 1.82 31.95
CA ASP A 469 -14.54 2.40 31.30
C ASP A 469 -14.12 3.51 30.28
N LEU A 470 -14.31 3.25 29.00
CA LEU A 470 -14.08 4.18 27.89
C LEU A 470 -15.37 4.83 27.35
N SER A 471 -16.54 4.59 27.99
CA SER A 471 -17.84 5.05 27.49
C SER A 471 -18.01 6.58 27.45
N ASP A 472 -17.22 7.32 28.21
CA ASP A 472 -17.23 8.79 28.22
C ASP A 472 -16.21 9.40 27.22
N VAL A 473 -15.36 8.57 26.61
CA VAL A 473 -14.36 9.00 25.64
C VAL A 473 -15.04 9.33 24.32
N MET A 474 -14.76 10.49 23.77
CA MET A 474 -15.20 10.84 22.41
C MET A 474 -14.17 10.35 21.41
N PHE A 475 -14.42 9.19 20.80
CA PHE A 475 -13.59 8.69 19.73
C PHE A 475 -13.88 9.41 18.41
N LEU A 476 -12.83 9.73 17.70
CA LEU A 476 -12.85 10.27 16.35
C LEU A 476 -11.76 9.57 15.53
N THR A 477 -12.08 9.20 14.32
CA THR A 477 -11.11 8.51 13.45
C THR A 477 -10.80 9.34 12.21
N THR A 478 -9.61 9.13 11.63
CA THR A 478 -9.28 9.70 10.33
C THR A 478 -8.78 8.61 9.39
N ALA A 479 -9.10 8.76 8.11
CA ALA A 479 -8.62 7.90 7.04
C ALA A 479 -8.28 8.72 5.80
N ASN A 480 -7.38 8.22 4.96
CA ASN A 480 -7.16 8.79 3.64
C ASN A 480 -8.04 8.09 2.59
N SER A 481 -8.34 6.81 2.80
CA SER A 481 -9.17 5.99 1.93
C SER A 481 -10.16 5.15 2.75
N LEU A 482 -11.14 4.56 2.06
CA LEU A 482 -12.11 3.65 2.70
C LEU A 482 -11.62 2.19 2.73
N ARG A 483 -10.33 1.95 2.54
CA ARG A 483 -9.74 0.61 2.59
C ARG A 483 -9.56 0.15 4.04
N MET A 484 -10.65 -0.21 4.67
CA MET A 484 -10.66 -0.75 6.03
C MET A 484 -11.69 -1.89 6.15
N PRO A 485 -11.58 -2.78 7.16
CA PRO A 485 -12.52 -3.86 7.36
C PRO A 485 -13.97 -3.36 7.52
N GLN A 486 -14.91 -4.04 6.86
CA GLN A 486 -16.33 -3.69 6.88
C GLN A 486 -16.90 -3.55 8.31
N PRO A 487 -16.58 -4.44 9.28
CA PRO A 487 -17.08 -4.29 10.64
C PRO A 487 -16.70 -2.99 11.36
N LEU A 488 -15.56 -2.39 10.98
CA LEU A 488 -15.17 -1.07 11.47
C LEU A 488 -15.96 0.04 10.78
N MET A 489 -16.17 -0.06 9.46
CA MET A 489 -16.96 0.91 8.71
C MET A 489 -18.41 1.00 9.20
N ASP A 490 -19.01 -0.14 9.53
CA ASP A 490 -20.40 -0.21 10.00
C ASP A 490 -20.65 0.53 11.33
N ARG A 491 -19.58 0.78 12.10
CA ARG A 491 -19.64 1.54 13.37
C ARG A 491 -19.31 3.02 13.22
N MET A 492 -19.02 3.46 11.98
CA MET A 492 -18.55 4.81 11.71
C MET A 492 -19.53 5.63 10.90
N GLU A 493 -19.70 6.87 11.29
CA GLU A 493 -20.32 7.89 10.45
C GLU A 493 -19.23 8.57 9.60
N ILE A 494 -19.24 8.27 8.32
CA ILE A 494 -18.21 8.72 7.38
C ILE A 494 -18.52 10.14 6.90
N ILE A 495 -17.66 11.08 7.26
CA ILE A 495 -17.68 12.46 6.74
C ILE A 495 -16.55 12.59 5.72
N ARG A 496 -16.91 12.74 4.45
CA ARG A 496 -15.94 12.96 3.38
C ARG A 496 -15.51 14.42 3.33
N ILE A 497 -14.20 14.64 3.43
CA ILE A 497 -13.59 15.96 3.30
C ILE A 497 -12.98 16.04 1.91
N PRO A 498 -13.51 16.88 1.02
CA PRO A 498 -13.00 17.05 -0.33
C PRO A 498 -11.68 17.84 -0.33
N GLY A 499 -11.00 17.86 -1.49
CA GLY A 499 -9.89 18.76 -1.73
C GLY A 499 -10.33 20.21 -1.83
N TYR A 500 -9.35 21.12 -1.69
CA TYR A 500 -9.57 22.56 -1.77
C TYR A 500 -9.39 23.10 -3.18
N THR A 501 -10.20 24.11 -3.51
CA THR A 501 -10.01 24.94 -4.71
C THR A 501 -8.80 25.85 -4.54
N GLU A 502 -8.37 26.50 -5.63
CA GLU A 502 -7.26 27.45 -5.57
C GLU A 502 -7.58 28.63 -4.63
N ASP A 503 -8.80 29.19 -4.73
CA ASP A 503 -9.23 30.29 -3.90
C ASP A 503 -9.30 29.92 -2.41
N GLU A 504 -9.82 28.72 -2.09
CA GLU A 504 -9.81 28.20 -0.73
C GLU A 504 -8.37 28.03 -0.21
N LYS A 505 -7.43 27.54 -1.04
CA LYS A 505 -6.02 27.42 -0.65
C LYS A 505 -5.36 28.78 -0.39
N VAL A 506 -5.68 29.80 -1.18
CA VAL A 506 -5.20 31.18 -0.98
C VAL A 506 -5.70 31.70 0.37
N GLU A 507 -6.98 31.54 0.65
CA GLU A 507 -7.56 32.03 1.92
C GLU A 507 -7.03 31.24 3.13
N ILE A 508 -6.90 29.93 3.02
CA ILE A 508 -6.28 29.09 4.07
C ILE A 508 -4.82 29.53 4.30
N ALA A 509 -4.07 29.77 3.24
CA ALA A 509 -2.70 30.20 3.35
C ALA A 509 -2.59 31.55 4.10
N LYS A 510 -3.41 32.54 3.74
CA LYS A 510 -3.43 33.87 4.37
C LYS A 510 -3.82 33.81 5.85
N ARG A 511 -4.91 33.08 6.16
CA ARG A 511 -5.48 33.07 7.51
C ARG A 511 -4.72 32.17 8.47
N HIS A 512 -4.13 31.07 7.98
CA HIS A 512 -3.61 30.03 8.86
C HIS A 512 -2.14 29.67 8.61
N LEU A 513 -1.74 29.41 7.33
CA LEU A 513 -0.40 28.90 7.06
C LEU A 513 0.68 29.99 7.20
N ILE A 514 0.47 31.14 6.60
CA ILE A 514 1.42 32.25 6.63
C ILE A 514 1.68 32.72 8.07
N PRO A 515 0.66 33.02 8.89
CA PRO A 515 0.88 33.45 10.27
C PRO A 515 1.59 32.37 11.09
N LYS A 516 1.26 31.10 10.87
CA LYS A 516 1.90 29.97 11.52
C LYS A 516 3.38 29.88 11.19
N GLU A 517 3.73 29.95 9.92
CA GLU A 517 5.12 29.84 9.45
C GLU A 517 5.97 31.06 9.81
N VAL A 518 5.41 32.27 9.74
CA VAL A 518 6.07 33.50 10.21
C VAL A 518 6.44 33.35 11.69
N LYS A 519 5.51 32.92 12.53
CA LYS A 519 5.75 32.68 13.96
C LYS A 519 6.77 31.57 14.20
N ALA A 520 6.66 30.46 13.46
CA ALA A 520 7.54 29.29 13.62
C ALA A 520 9.00 29.60 13.24
N HIS A 521 9.21 30.51 12.30
CA HIS A 521 10.54 30.93 11.86
C HIS A 521 11.06 32.21 12.54
N GLY A 522 10.32 32.74 13.54
CA GLY A 522 10.76 33.90 14.35
C GLY A 522 10.80 35.22 13.59
N LEU A 523 10.05 35.33 12.48
CA LEU A 523 9.91 36.58 11.76
C LEU A 523 8.98 37.55 12.51
N ARG A 524 9.30 38.84 12.47
CA ARG A 524 8.45 39.88 13.02
C ARG A 524 7.39 40.31 12.01
N GLU A 525 6.36 40.98 12.48
CA GLU A 525 5.32 41.51 11.63
C GLU A 525 5.92 42.53 10.62
N GLY A 526 5.64 42.33 9.32
CA GLY A 526 6.16 43.19 8.24
C GLY A 526 7.53 42.80 7.68
N GLU A 527 8.30 41.87 8.31
CA GLU A 527 9.57 41.42 7.78
C GLU A 527 9.43 40.51 6.57
N TRP A 528 8.29 39.83 6.44
CA TRP A 528 8.03 38.99 5.29
C TRP A 528 6.56 39.00 4.89
N LYS A 529 6.32 39.09 3.59
CA LYS A 529 4.99 38.94 2.99
C LYS A 529 5.08 38.30 1.60
N ILE A 530 3.99 37.73 1.16
CA ILE A 530 3.79 37.24 -0.20
C ILE A 530 2.56 37.92 -0.80
N THR A 531 2.68 38.36 -2.05
CA THR A 531 1.55 38.97 -2.78
C THR A 531 0.53 37.88 -3.16
N ASP A 532 -0.72 38.29 -3.36
CA ASP A 532 -1.78 37.40 -3.80
C ASP A 532 -1.43 36.68 -5.12
N ALA A 533 -0.88 37.45 -6.07
CA ALA A 533 -0.42 36.89 -7.34
C ALA A 533 0.72 35.91 -7.14
N GLY A 534 1.71 36.20 -6.29
CA GLY A 534 2.82 35.33 -5.97
C GLY A 534 2.34 34.02 -5.27
N LEU A 535 1.34 34.13 -4.38
CA LEU A 535 0.75 33.00 -3.71
C LEU A 535 -0.03 32.07 -4.68
N ARG A 536 -0.78 32.65 -5.62
CA ARG A 536 -1.45 31.90 -6.69
C ARG A 536 -0.43 31.18 -7.59
N ASP A 537 0.64 31.87 -7.97
CA ASP A 537 1.72 31.27 -8.76
C ASP A 537 2.43 30.14 -7.99
N LEU A 538 2.63 30.30 -6.68
CA LEU A 538 3.16 29.24 -5.82
C LEU A 538 2.25 28.01 -5.82
N ILE A 539 0.93 28.19 -5.71
CA ILE A 539 -0.05 27.11 -5.75
C ILE A 539 -0.03 26.42 -7.12
N ARG A 540 -0.05 27.17 -8.21
CA ARG A 540 -0.17 26.69 -9.59
C ARG A 540 1.07 25.95 -10.08
N TYR A 541 2.24 26.51 -9.82
CA TYR A 541 3.48 26.07 -10.45
C TYR A 541 4.40 25.26 -9.52
N HIS A 542 4.18 25.31 -8.20
CA HIS A 542 5.05 24.63 -7.24
C HIS A 542 4.35 23.57 -6.40
N THR A 543 3.01 23.50 -6.44
CA THR A 543 2.26 22.47 -5.71
C THR A 543 1.26 21.73 -6.61
N ARG A 544 1.09 20.41 -6.36
CA ARG A 544 0.09 19.56 -7.03
C ARG A 544 -0.49 18.63 -5.98
N GLU A 545 -1.51 19.08 -5.27
CA GLU A 545 -2.15 18.34 -4.17
C GLU A 545 -3.60 18.79 -3.97
N ALA A 546 -4.42 17.88 -3.39
CA ALA A 546 -5.79 18.22 -3.01
C ALA A 546 -5.87 19.09 -1.76
N GLY A 547 -4.97 18.87 -0.79
CA GLY A 547 -4.87 19.66 0.45
C GLY A 547 -3.92 20.83 0.36
N VAL A 548 -3.31 21.19 1.48
CA VAL A 548 -2.40 22.34 1.64
C VAL A 548 -1.05 21.98 2.28
N ARG A 549 -0.72 20.68 2.38
CA ARG A 549 0.50 20.22 3.07
C ARG A 549 1.79 20.60 2.34
N ASN A 550 1.81 20.48 1.02
CA ASN A 550 2.96 20.90 0.22
C ASN A 550 3.02 22.43 0.10
N LEU A 551 1.85 23.09 0.03
CA LEU A 551 1.77 24.55 0.09
C LEU A 551 2.39 25.09 1.38
N GLU A 552 2.07 24.49 2.53
CA GLU A 552 2.70 24.83 3.81
C GLU A 552 4.21 24.66 3.77
N ARG A 553 4.71 23.55 3.19
CA ARG A 553 6.15 23.30 3.03
C ARG A 553 6.83 24.32 2.12
N GLU A 554 6.18 24.73 1.04
CA GLU A 554 6.72 25.76 0.15
C GLU A 554 6.72 27.12 0.83
N ILE A 555 5.67 27.51 1.55
CA ILE A 555 5.63 28.73 2.37
C ILE A 555 6.77 28.69 3.41
N ALA A 556 6.96 27.58 4.11
CA ALA A 556 8.07 27.41 5.05
C ALA A 556 9.44 27.51 4.37
N ASN A 557 9.57 27.06 3.12
CA ASN A 557 10.79 27.24 2.34
C ASN A 557 11.06 28.70 1.98
N LEU A 558 10.03 29.43 1.56
CA LEU A 558 10.13 30.87 1.27
C LEU A 558 10.52 31.66 2.53
N THR A 559 9.85 31.40 3.66
CA THR A 559 10.15 32.08 4.94
C THR A 559 11.55 31.80 5.43
N ARG A 560 12.07 30.56 5.32
CA ARG A 560 13.47 30.23 5.69
C ARG A 560 14.48 31.01 4.85
N LYS A 561 14.24 31.16 3.54
CA LYS A 561 15.14 31.93 2.67
C LYS A 561 15.09 33.41 3.01
N ALA A 562 13.91 33.94 3.30
CA ALA A 562 13.74 35.33 3.76
C ALA A 562 14.49 35.58 5.09
N VAL A 563 14.35 34.68 6.07
CA VAL A 563 15.12 34.78 7.33
C VAL A 563 16.61 34.77 7.07
N LYS A 564 17.12 33.94 6.15
CA LYS A 564 18.55 33.94 5.79
C LYS A 564 19.00 35.28 5.24
N GLU A 565 18.23 35.91 4.39
CA GLU A 565 18.57 37.22 3.83
C GLU A 565 18.54 38.33 4.88
N ILE A 566 17.54 38.35 5.75
CA ILE A 566 17.38 39.31 6.83
C ILE A 566 18.54 39.17 7.84
N VAL A 567 18.84 37.95 8.30
CA VAL A 567 19.95 37.71 9.25
C VAL A 567 21.31 38.03 8.61
N SER A 568 21.45 37.84 7.29
CA SER A 568 22.68 38.23 6.58
C SER A 568 22.78 39.74 6.31
N ASN A 569 21.88 40.54 6.89
CA ASN A 569 21.79 42.01 6.71
C ASN A 569 21.71 42.49 5.25
N LYS A 570 21.19 41.65 4.35
CA LYS A 570 20.99 42.00 2.94
C LYS A 570 19.75 42.87 2.74
N THR A 571 18.74 42.63 3.55
CA THR A 571 17.48 43.39 3.51
C THR A 571 16.83 43.40 4.90
N LYS A 572 15.97 44.43 5.14
CA LYS A 572 15.18 44.54 6.37
C LYS A 572 13.83 43.82 6.27
N ALA A 573 13.34 43.65 5.07
CA ALA A 573 12.08 43.00 4.77
C ALA A 573 12.13 42.34 3.39
N VAL A 574 11.40 41.25 3.22
CA VAL A 574 11.30 40.48 1.97
C VAL A 574 9.85 40.44 1.53
N GLU A 575 9.56 40.92 0.34
CA GLU A 575 8.28 40.75 -0.33
C GLU A 575 8.44 39.78 -1.50
N VAL A 576 7.65 38.71 -1.49
CA VAL A 576 7.65 37.70 -2.56
C VAL A 576 6.48 37.97 -3.51
N GLY A 577 6.78 38.27 -4.75
CA GLY A 577 5.82 38.46 -5.83
C GLY A 577 6.07 37.48 -6.98
N THR A 578 5.32 37.62 -8.07
CA THR A 578 5.45 36.78 -9.27
C THR A 578 6.85 36.91 -9.92
N GLU A 579 7.46 38.09 -9.87
CA GLU A 579 8.74 38.39 -10.52
C GLU A 579 9.92 37.68 -9.83
N ASN A 580 9.91 37.62 -8.51
CA ASN A 580 10.99 37.05 -7.71
C ASN A 580 10.68 35.68 -7.10
N LEU A 581 9.50 35.12 -7.35
CA LEU A 581 9.11 33.84 -6.83
C LEU A 581 10.12 32.73 -7.20
N GLY A 582 10.62 32.73 -8.43
CA GLY A 582 11.62 31.78 -8.92
C GLY A 582 12.92 31.79 -8.12
N THR A 583 13.34 32.93 -7.57
CA THR A 583 14.52 33.05 -6.70
C THR A 583 14.32 32.31 -5.38
N TYR A 584 13.12 32.39 -4.83
CA TYR A 584 12.79 31.77 -3.53
C TYR A 584 12.26 30.33 -3.66
N ALA A 585 11.34 30.08 -4.58
CA ALA A 585 10.72 28.77 -4.78
C ALA A 585 11.53 27.84 -5.71
N GLY A 586 12.41 28.41 -6.54
CA GLY A 586 13.17 27.68 -7.56
C GLY A 586 12.41 27.55 -8.88
N VAL A 587 12.83 26.60 -9.72
CA VAL A 587 12.21 26.36 -11.03
C VAL A 587 10.77 25.88 -10.86
N ARG A 588 9.89 26.30 -11.75
CA ARG A 588 8.50 25.82 -11.82
C ARG A 588 8.48 24.28 -11.94
N LYS A 589 7.76 23.63 -11.05
CA LYS A 589 7.67 22.15 -10.99
C LYS A 589 6.56 21.61 -11.86
N PHE A 590 5.51 22.40 -12.07
CA PHE A 590 4.30 22.02 -12.78
C PHE A 590 3.93 23.08 -13.82
N ARG A 591 3.26 22.63 -14.88
CA ARG A 591 2.61 23.51 -15.85
C ARG A 591 1.15 23.70 -15.44
N TYR A 592 0.60 24.88 -15.63
CA TYR A 592 -0.76 25.23 -15.27
C TYR A 592 -1.45 25.96 -16.42
N GLY A 593 -2.66 25.49 -16.77
CA GLY A 593 -3.49 26.16 -17.75
C GLY A 593 -3.03 26.03 -19.21
N GLU A 594 -2.00 25.24 -19.48
CA GLU A 594 -1.52 24.97 -20.83
C GLU A 594 -2.07 23.61 -21.29
N VAL A 595 -3.06 23.65 -22.17
CA VAL A 595 -3.45 22.46 -22.92
C VAL A 595 -2.37 22.23 -23.97
N GLU A 596 -1.51 21.22 -23.76
CA GLU A 596 -0.40 20.91 -24.66
C GLU A 596 -0.90 20.36 -26.00
N GLY A 597 -0.26 20.80 -27.09
CA GLY A 597 -0.38 20.19 -28.38
C GLY A 597 -1.53 20.72 -29.26
N GLU A 598 -1.73 20.03 -30.35
CA GLU A 598 -2.82 20.19 -31.31
C GLU A 598 -3.88 19.11 -31.09
N ASP A 599 -5.03 19.24 -31.75
CA ASP A 599 -6.03 18.17 -31.79
C ASP A 599 -5.41 16.92 -32.44
N GLN A 600 -5.37 15.79 -31.76
CA GLN A 600 -4.64 14.60 -32.19
C GLN A 600 -5.57 13.41 -32.36
N VAL A 601 -5.23 12.57 -33.36
CA VAL A 601 -5.92 11.30 -33.56
C VAL A 601 -5.50 10.29 -32.49
N GLY A 602 -6.49 9.68 -31.83
CA GLY A 602 -6.25 8.63 -30.83
C GLY A 602 -5.81 9.13 -29.45
N VAL A 603 -5.67 10.44 -29.22
CA VAL A 603 -5.27 11.02 -27.95
C VAL A 603 -6.44 11.68 -27.24
N VAL A 604 -6.78 11.19 -26.05
CA VAL A 604 -7.93 11.64 -25.25
C VAL A 604 -7.48 12.04 -23.86
N THR A 605 -8.02 13.14 -23.35
CA THR A 605 -7.85 13.54 -21.96
C THR A 605 -8.98 12.95 -21.10
N GLY A 606 -8.67 11.96 -20.29
CA GLY A 606 -9.51 11.43 -19.24
C GLY A 606 -9.31 12.14 -17.91
N LEU A 607 -10.18 11.88 -16.94
CA LEU A 607 -10.10 12.41 -15.58
C LEU A 607 -10.06 11.25 -14.59
N ALA A 608 -8.99 11.21 -13.79
CA ALA A 608 -8.77 10.25 -12.74
C ALA A 608 -8.92 10.89 -11.35
N TRP A 609 -9.29 10.07 -10.37
CA TRP A 609 -9.24 10.43 -8.96
C TRP A 609 -8.20 9.55 -8.26
N THR A 610 -7.35 10.18 -7.46
CA THR A 610 -6.31 9.53 -6.68
C THR A 610 -6.40 9.95 -5.21
N GLU A 611 -5.69 9.26 -4.33
CA GLU A 611 -5.63 9.63 -2.90
C GLU A 611 -5.08 11.05 -2.66
N VAL A 612 -4.36 11.61 -3.61
CA VAL A 612 -3.81 12.98 -3.53
C VAL A 612 -4.71 14.02 -4.22
N GLY A 613 -5.79 13.61 -4.86
CA GLY A 613 -6.76 14.46 -5.54
C GLY A 613 -7.06 14.04 -6.97
N GLY A 614 -7.69 14.93 -7.73
CA GLY A 614 -7.97 14.69 -9.15
C GLY A 614 -6.75 14.96 -10.02
N GLU A 615 -6.61 14.16 -11.08
CA GLU A 615 -5.57 14.28 -12.11
C GLU A 615 -6.15 14.11 -13.51
N THR A 616 -5.51 14.74 -14.50
CA THR A 616 -5.77 14.45 -15.90
C THR A 616 -5.03 13.20 -16.31
N LEU A 617 -5.64 12.38 -17.13
CA LEU A 617 -5.11 11.12 -17.61
C LEU A 617 -5.08 11.15 -19.15
N GLN A 618 -3.91 11.15 -19.75
CA GLN A 618 -3.81 10.97 -21.19
C GLN A 618 -4.04 9.50 -21.57
N ILE A 619 -4.85 9.28 -22.59
CA ILE A 619 -5.13 7.97 -23.16
C ILE A 619 -4.74 8.05 -24.62
N GLU A 620 -3.78 7.25 -25.03
CA GLU A 620 -3.24 7.24 -26.38
C GLU A 620 -3.56 5.91 -27.03
N SER A 621 -4.14 5.93 -28.21
CA SER A 621 -4.35 4.74 -29.03
C SER A 621 -3.66 4.89 -30.38
N VAL A 622 -3.01 3.83 -30.80
CA VAL A 622 -2.43 3.72 -32.15
C VAL A 622 -2.93 2.47 -32.83
N MET A 623 -3.09 2.56 -34.14
CA MET A 623 -3.49 1.47 -35.02
C MET A 623 -2.26 0.95 -35.76
N LEU A 624 -2.06 -0.35 -35.72
CA LEU A 624 -0.93 -1.04 -36.35
C LEU A 624 -1.44 -2.12 -37.30
N PRO A 625 -0.75 -2.43 -38.39
CA PRO A 625 -1.07 -3.62 -39.20
C PRO A 625 -1.02 -4.87 -38.31
N GLY A 626 -2.07 -5.72 -38.36
CA GLY A 626 -2.13 -6.84 -37.45
C GLY A 626 -3.24 -7.84 -37.76
N LYS A 627 -3.65 -8.57 -36.74
CA LYS A 627 -4.67 -9.64 -36.80
C LYS A 627 -5.79 -9.44 -35.77
N GLY A 628 -6.13 -8.20 -35.47
CA GLY A 628 -7.22 -7.88 -34.55
C GLY A 628 -6.84 -7.98 -33.07
N ARG A 629 -5.57 -7.89 -32.70
CA ARG A 629 -5.14 -7.93 -31.30
C ARG A 629 -5.32 -6.59 -30.60
N MET A 630 -5.63 -6.62 -29.29
CA MET A 630 -5.59 -5.47 -28.42
C MET A 630 -4.34 -5.57 -27.52
N GLN A 631 -3.53 -4.53 -27.54
CA GLN A 631 -2.40 -4.38 -26.63
C GLN A 631 -2.66 -3.25 -25.67
N THR A 632 -2.30 -3.43 -24.40
CA THR A 632 -2.46 -2.41 -23.37
C THR A 632 -1.17 -2.24 -22.58
N THR A 633 -0.77 -0.98 -22.37
CA THR A 633 0.41 -0.63 -21.58
C THR A 633 0.14 0.56 -20.65
N GLY A 634 0.94 0.75 -19.58
CA GLY A 634 0.82 1.86 -18.63
C GLY A 634 0.54 1.43 -17.19
N LYS A 635 0.91 0.21 -16.77
CA LYS A 635 0.62 -0.37 -15.43
C LYS A 635 -0.87 -0.29 -15.08
N LEU A 636 -1.71 -0.75 -15.98
CA LEU A 636 -3.14 -0.79 -15.81
C LEU A 636 -3.55 -1.96 -14.90
N GLY A 637 -4.42 -1.69 -13.93
CA GLY A 637 -5.08 -2.71 -13.14
C GLY A 637 -6.11 -3.50 -13.95
N ASP A 638 -6.67 -4.56 -13.35
CA ASP A 638 -7.53 -5.47 -14.09
C ASP A 638 -8.87 -4.83 -14.47
N VAL A 639 -9.45 -4.00 -13.59
CA VAL A 639 -10.70 -3.26 -13.90
C VAL A 639 -10.54 -2.33 -15.10
N MET A 640 -9.37 -1.67 -15.21
CA MET A 640 -9.11 -0.79 -16.34
C MET A 640 -8.89 -1.57 -17.64
N LYS A 641 -8.29 -2.76 -17.62
CA LYS A 641 -8.15 -3.64 -18.78
C LYS A 641 -9.52 -4.14 -19.24
N GLU A 642 -10.37 -4.59 -18.32
CA GLU A 642 -11.76 -4.97 -18.62
C GLU A 642 -12.55 -3.82 -19.26
N SER A 643 -12.33 -2.59 -18.78
CA SER A 643 -12.95 -1.38 -19.35
C SER A 643 -12.51 -1.12 -20.80
N ILE A 644 -11.24 -1.40 -21.13
CA ILE A 644 -10.72 -1.31 -22.51
C ILE A 644 -11.38 -2.37 -23.39
N ASP A 645 -11.49 -3.61 -22.91
CA ASP A 645 -12.11 -4.71 -23.66
C ASP A 645 -13.62 -4.47 -23.89
N ALA A 646 -14.31 -3.91 -22.89
CA ALA A 646 -15.71 -3.48 -23.02
C ALA A 646 -15.86 -2.34 -24.05
N ALA A 647 -14.99 -1.33 -24.00
CA ALA A 647 -14.96 -0.23 -24.95
C ALA A 647 -14.73 -0.73 -26.38
N ARG A 648 -13.75 -1.61 -26.59
CA ARG A 648 -13.48 -2.25 -27.88
C ARG A 648 -14.68 -3.02 -28.41
N SER A 649 -15.29 -3.84 -27.57
CA SER A 649 -16.46 -4.65 -27.92
C SER A 649 -17.64 -3.78 -28.36
N TYR A 650 -17.86 -2.68 -27.62
CA TYR A 650 -18.87 -1.69 -27.98
C TYR A 650 -18.57 -1.04 -29.33
N VAL A 651 -17.36 -0.53 -29.54
CA VAL A 651 -16.96 0.13 -30.82
C VAL A 651 -17.10 -0.85 -31.97
N ARG A 652 -16.71 -2.10 -31.82
CA ARG A 652 -16.89 -3.14 -32.84
C ARG A 652 -18.37 -3.40 -33.14
N SER A 653 -19.23 -3.45 -32.12
CA SER A 653 -20.65 -3.66 -32.28
C SER A 653 -21.38 -2.51 -33.00
N LYS A 654 -20.81 -1.30 -32.97
CA LYS A 654 -21.34 -0.08 -33.59
C LYS A 654 -20.43 0.46 -34.70
N ALA A 655 -19.58 -0.39 -35.27
CA ALA A 655 -18.61 -0.02 -36.27
C ALA A 655 -19.20 0.81 -37.41
N THR A 656 -20.26 0.34 -38.05
CA THR A 656 -20.93 1.03 -39.18
C THR A 656 -21.49 2.37 -38.80
N THR A 657 -22.02 2.53 -37.59
CA THR A 657 -22.51 3.81 -37.03
C THR A 657 -21.42 4.85 -36.95
N PHE A 658 -20.19 4.41 -36.63
CA PHE A 658 -19.00 5.27 -36.54
C PHE A 658 -18.21 5.36 -37.86
N GLY A 659 -18.75 4.83 -38.96
CA GLY A 659 -18.09 4.87 -40.26
C GLY A 659 -16.92 3.90 -40.41
N ILE A 660 -16.84 2.90 -39.55
CA ILE A 660 -15.77 1.90 -39.53
C ILE A 660 -16.22 0.63 -40.23
N LYS A 661 -15.42 0.17 -41.18
CA LYS A 661 -15.72 -1.10 -41.88
C LYS A 661 -15.44 -2.28 -40.92
N PRO A 662 -16.41 -3.20 -40.68
CA PRO A 662 -16.24 -4.32 -39.76
C PRO A 662 -14.96 -5.15 -39.96
N PRO A 663 -14.50 -5.47 -41.19
CA PRO A 663 -13.25 -6.23 -41.39
C PRO A 663 -11.99 -5.51 -40.95
N THR A 664 -12.04 -4.21 -40.69
CA THR A 664 -10.90 -3.45 -40.18
C THR A 664 -10.42 -4.01 -38.86
N PHE A 665 -11.33 -4.43 -37.97
CA PHE A 665 -10.99 -4.98 -36.65
C PHE A 665 -10.17 -6.28 -36.69
N ASP A 666 -10.22 -7.00 -37.79
CA ASP A 666 -9.50 -8.26 -37.96
C ASP A 666 -8.17 -8.07 -38.76
N LYS A 667 -7.95 -6.88 -39.32
CA LYS A 667 -6.77 -6.52 -40.12
C LYS A 667 -5.83 -5.58 -39.41
N VAL A 668 -6.21 -5.01 -38.26
CA VAL A 668 -5.38 -4.07 -37.50
C VAL A 668 -5.31 -4.46 -36.02
N ASP A 669 -4.15 -4.30 -35.45
CA ASP A 669 -3.95 -4.35 -34.00
C ASP A 669 -4.09 -2.93 -33.44
N ILE A 670 -4.73 -2.82 -32.29
CA ILE A 670 -4.90 -1.54 -31.57
C ILE A 670 -4.07 -1.61 -30.31
N HIS A 671 -3.17 -0.64 -30.12
CA HIS A 671 -2.40 -0.49 -28.91
C HIS A 671 -2.88 0.73 -28.14
N VAL A 672 -3.41 0.50 -26.93
CA VAL A 672 -3.82 1.55 -26.00
C VAL A 672 -2.75 1.72 -24.95
N HIS A 673 -2.22 2.93 -24.83
CA HIS A 673 -1.21 3.31 -23.86
C HIS A 673 -1.75 4.41 -22.93
N VAL A 674 -1.49 4.25 -21.65
CA VAL A 674 -1.75 5.30 -20.67
C VAL A 674 -0.41 5.69 -20.03
N PRO A 675 0.18 6.82 -20.40
CA PRO A 675 1.47 7.30 -19.91
C PRO A 675 1.57 7.35 -18.40
N GLU A 676 2.76 7.68 -17.88
CA GLU A 676 3.08 7.72 -16.43
C GLU A 676 3.08 6.33 -15.75
N GLY A 677 3.86 5.40 -16.30
CA GLY A 677 4.01 4.02 -15.80
C GLY A 677 4.55 3.89 -14.36
N ALA A 678 4.95 4.99 -13.71
CA ALA A 678 5.37 4.98 -12.30
C ALA A 678 4.18 4.78 -11.33
N THR A 679 2.98 5.25 -11.71
CA THR A 679 1.78 5.18 -10.87
C THR A 679 0.85 4.09 -11.40
N PRO A 680 0.49 3.07 -10.60
CA PRO A 680 -0.54 2.11 -10.96
C PRO A 680 -1.88 2.81 -11.18
N LYS A 681 -2.59 2.43 -12.25
CA LYS A 681 -3.89 3.01 -12.62
C LYS A 681 -4.93 1.90 -12.66
N ASP A 682 -6.03 2.08 -11.96
CA ASP A 682 -7.13 1.14 -11.97
C ASP A 682 -8.47 1.87 -11.79
N GLY A 683 -9.51 1.30 -12.37
CA GLY A 683 -10.87 1.80 -12.26
C GLY A 683 -11.61 1.92 -13.60
N PRO A 684 -12.96 1.82 -13.57
CA PRO A 684 -13.78 1.78 -14.79
C PRO A 684 -14.02 3.16 -15.41
N SER A 685 -13.75 4.26 -14.70
CA SER A 685 -14.14 5.62 -15.09
C SER A 685 -13.43 6.20 -16.31
N ALA A 686 -12.42 5.49 -16.85
CA ALA A 686 -11.73 5.85 -18.08
C ALA A 686 -12.39 5.25 -19.34
N GLY A 687 -13.43 4.42 -19.20
CA GLY A 687 -14.07 3.68 -20.30
C GLY A 687 -14.55 4.57 -21.44
N VAL A 688 -15.15 5.72 -21.12
CA VAL A 688 -15.57 6.71 -22.14
C VAL A 688 -14.38 7.23 -22.93
N GLY A 689 -13.27 7.55 -22.26
CA GLY A 689 -12.04 7.99 -22.91
C GLY A 689 -11.41 6.91 -23.78
N MET A 690 -11.42 5.66 -23.31
CA MET A 690 -10.94 4.50 -24.09
C MET A 690 -11.78 4.30 -25.36
N ALA A 691 -13.10 4.32 -25.26
CA ALA A 691 -13.98 4.19 -26.40
C ALA A 691 -13.76 5.32 -27.42
N THR A 692 -13.65 6.55 -26.96
CA THR A 692 -13.44 7.73 -27.81
C THR A 692 -12.06 7.66 -28.50
N SER A 693 -11.01 7.24 -27.80
CA SER A 693 -9.67 7.08 -28.35
C SER A 693 -9.64 5.99 -29.43
N ILE A 694 -10.30 4.85 -29.20
CA ILE A 694 -10.41 3.76 -30.18
C ILE A 694 -11.22 4.22 -31.41
N ILE A 695 -12.33 4.94 -31.22
CA ILE A 695 -13.13 5.49 -32.34
C ILE A 695 -12.27 6.48 -33.14
N SER A 696 -11.58 7.39 -32.46
CA SER A 696 -10.73 8.39 -33.10
C SER A 696 -9.66 7.75 -33.99
N VAL A 697 -8.92 6.77 -33.46
CA VAL A 697 -7.84 6.11 -34.22
C VAL A 697 -8.36 5.30 -35.41
N LEU A 698 -9.52 4.65 -35.28
CA LEU A 698 -10.11 3.85 -36.36
C LEU A 698 -10.77 4.70 -37.43
N THR A 699 -11.25 5.90 -37.10
CA THR A 699 -11.88 6.84 -38.04
C THR A 699 -10.88 7.86 -38.62
N GLY A 700 -9.70 8.02 -38.00
CA GLY A 700 -8.75 9.06 -38.35
C GLY A 700 -9.22 10.48 -38.01
N ILE A 701 -10.22 10.62 -37.09
CA ILE A 701 -10.77 11.93 -36.69
C ILE A 701 -10.08 12.37 -35.42
N PRO A 702 -9.43 13.56 -35.37
CA PRO A 702 -8.78 14.05 -34.17
C PRO A 702 -9.77 14.30 -33.04
N VAL A 703 -9.28 14.12 -31.81
CA VAL A 703 -9.99 14.49 -30.59
C VAL A 703 -9.63 15.92 -30.22
N ARG A 704 -10.61 16.68 -29.80
CA ARG A 704 -10.40 18.06 -29.32
C ARG A 704 -9.59 18.06 -28.02
N ARG A 705 -8.50 18.79 -28.02
CA ARG A 705 -7.58 18.91 -26.88
C ARG A 705 -8.16 19.60 -25.65
N ASP A 706 -9.14 20.50 -25.87
CA ASP A 706 -9.81 21.28 -24.82
C ASP A 706 -10.96 20.52 -24.15
N VAL A 707 -11.19 19.26 -24.53
CA VAL A 707 -12.23 18.40 -23.99
C VAL A 707 -11.64 17.32 -23.11
N ALA A 708 -12.14 17.19 -21.89
CA ALA A 708 -11.87 16.04 -21.03
C ALA A 708 -13.15 15.25 -20.76
N MET A 709 -13.00 13.98 -20.40
CA MET A 709 -14.15 13.12 -20.16
C MET A 709 -13.90 12.11 -19.05
N THR A 710 -15.00 11.67 -18.45
CA THR A 710 -14.99 10.60 -17.46
C THR A 710 -16.32 9.84 -17.50
N GLY A 711 -16.28 8.54 -17.32
CA GLY A 711 -17.46 7.68 -17.32
C GLY A 711 -17.08 6.22 -17.55
N GLU A 712 -17.82 5.32 -16.95
CA GLU A 712 -17.74 3.89 -17.26
C GLU A 712 -18.64 3.59 -18.48
N VAL A 713 -18.19 2.69 -19.35
CA VAL A 713 -18.91 2.33 -20.58
C VAL A 713 -19.42 0.91 -20.49
N THR A 714 -20.71 0.71 -20.79
CA THR A 714 -21.29 -0.61 -20.95
C THR A 714 -21.13 -1.13 -22.38
N LEU A 715 -21.27 -2.44 -22.58
CA LEU A 715 -21.26 -3.07 -23.90
C LEU A 715 -22.35 -2.53 -24.88
N ARG A 716 -23.33 -1.79 -24.38
CA ARG A 716 -24.37 -1.12 -25.16
C ARG A 716 -24.11 0.37 -25.38
N GLY A 717 -22.97 0.88 -24.87
CA GLY A 717 -22.56 2.28 -25.02
C GLY A 717 -23.24 3.27 -24.07
N ARG A 718 -23.88 2.81 -23.01
CA ARG A 718 -24.35 3.68 -21.92
C ARG A 718 -23.18 4.15 -21.10
N VAL A 719 -23.25 5.38 -20.64
CA VAL A 719 -22.27 5.98 -19.74
C VAL A 719 -22.80 5.90 -18.31
N LEU A 720 -22.08 5.16 -17.46
CA LEU A 720 -22.45 4.94 -16.05
C LEU A 720 -21.78 5.96 -15.13
N PRO A 721 -22.37 6.21 -13.93
CA PRO A 721 -21.90 7.21 -12.99
C PRO A 721 -20.53 6.83 -12.39
N ILE A 722 -19.82 7.87 -11.94
CA ILE A 722 -18.46 7.76 -11.38
C ILE A 722 -18.38 8.45 -10.01
N GLY A 723 -17.34 8.12 -9.24
CA GLY A 723 -17.00 8.81 -8.01
C GLY A 723 -15.96 9.92 -8.21
N GLY A 724 -15.86 10.82 -7.21
CA GLY A 724 -14.83 11.86 -7.17
C GLY A 724 -15.02 12.97 -8.22
N LEU A 725 -16.26 13.33 -8.57
CA LEU A 725 -16.53 14.33 -9.62
C LEU A 725 -15.90 15.69 -9.29
N LYS A 726 -15.97 16.14 -8.03
CA LYS A 726 -15.40 17.44 -7.61
C LYS A 726 -13.91 17.50 -7.91
N GLU A 727 -13.17 16.49 -7.48
CA GLU A 727 -11.72 16.39 -7.67
C GLU A 727 -11.35 16.34 -9.15
N LYS A 728 -12.13 15.62 -9.96
CA LYS A 728 -11.95 15.50 -11.40
C LYS A 728 -12.15 16.84 -12.11
N LEU A 729 -13.21 17.58 -11.77
CA LEU A 729 -13.47 18.91 -12.35
C LEU A 729 -12.39 19.93 -11.94
N LEU A 730 -11.93 19.86 -10.69
CA LEU A 730 -10.79 20.68 -10.25
C LEU A 730 -9.50 20.38 -11.01
N ALA A 731 -9.27 19.11 -11.37
CA ALA A 731 -8.13 18.72 -12.18
C ALA A 731 -8.26 19.24 -13.61
N ALA A 732 -9.43 19.12 -14.21
CA ALA A 732 -9.73 19.65 -15.55
C ALA A 732 -9.48 21.16 -15.61
N LEU A 733 -9.99 21.93 -14.64
CA LEU A 733 -9.81 23.36 -14.56
C LEU A 733 -8.32 23.74 -14.44
N ARG A 734 -7.56 23.04 -13.60
CA ARG A 734 -6.11 23.25 -13.43
C ARG A 734 -5.32 22.94 -14.71
N ALA A 735 -5.75 21.97 -15.49
CA ALA A 735 -5.12 21.59 -16.75
C ALA A 735 -5.49 22.54 -17.92
N GLY A 736 -6.35 23.54 -17.71
CA GLY A 736 -6.80 24.45 -18.77
C GLY A 736 -7.85 23.86 -19.70
N ILE A 737 -8.47 22.75 -19.34
CA ILE A 737 -9.60 22.17 -20.07
C ILE A 737 -10.77 23.14 -19.99
N THR A 738 -11.47 23.31 -21.11
CA THR A 738 -12.64 24.20 -21.19
C THR A 738 -13.97 23.44 -21.15
N THR A 739 -13.99 22.19 -21.64
CA THR A 739 -15.19 21.38 -21.73
C THR A 739 -15.00 20.02 -21.04
N VAL A 740 -15.93 19.65 -20.18
CA VAL A 740 -15.87 18.34 -19.49
C VAL A 740 -17.16 17.57 -19.71
N LEU A 741 -17.01 16.33 -20.19
CA LEU A 741 -18.12 15.38 -20.36
C LEU A 741 -18.22 14.50 -19.13
N ILE A 742 -19.38 14.49 -18.51
CA ILE A 742 -19.69 13.72 -17.30
C ILE A 742 -20.88 12.79 -17.52
N PRO A 743 -21.03 11.69 -16.79
CA PRO A 743 -22.23 10.88 -16.86
C PRO A 743 -23.48 11.66 -16.44
N GLN A 744 -24.61 11.45 -17.13
CA GLN A 744 -25.89 12.11 -16.83
C GLN A 744 -26.30 11.92 -15.35
N GLU A 745 -26.10 10.73 -14.80
CA GLU A 745 -26.47 10.43 -13.42
C GLU A 745 -25.63 11.20 -12.38
N ASN A 746 -24.47 11.75 -12.77
CA ASN A 746 -23.66 12.63 -11.93
C ASN A 746 -24.07 14.12 -12.00
N GLU A 747 -25.09 14.49 -12.78
CA GLU A 747 -25.59 15.87 -12.81
C GLU A 747 -26.05 16.35 -11.43
N LYS A 748 -26.62 15.46 -10.62
CA LYS A 748 -26.99 15.74 -9.23
C LYS A 748 -25.80 16.16 -8.37
N ASP A 749 -24.59 15.64 -8.65
CA ASP A 749 -23.39 15.93 -7.90
C ASP A 749 -22.86 17.35 -8.17
N LEU A 750 -23.35 18.02 -9.24
CA LEU A 750 -23.02 19.41 -9.55
C LEU A 750 -23.50 20.38 -8.47
N ALA A 751 -24.50 20.01 -7.67
CA ALA A 751 -24.94 20.79 -6.51
C ALA A 751 -23.83 20.97 -5.46
N GLU A 752 -22.84 20.07 -5.46
CA GLU A 752 -21.70 20.09 -4.52
C GLU A 752 -20.47 20.80 -5.08
N ILE A 753 -20.49 21.18 -6.35
CA ILE A 753 -19.37 21.81 -7.04
C ILE A 753 -19.40 23.33 -6.79
N PRO A 754 -18.28 23.92 -6.37
CA PRO A 754 -18.19 25.38 -6.20
C PRO A 754 -18.51 26.16 -7.48
N ASP A 755 -19.15 27.33 -7.32
CA ASP A 755 -19.62 28.12 -8.48
C ASP A 755 -18.48 28.64 -9.36
N ASN A 756 -17.31 28.93 -8.79
CA ASN A 756 -16.12 29.31 -9.55
C ASN A 756 -15.63 28.21 -10.49
N VAL A 757 -15.76 26.94 -10.09
CA VAL A 757 -15.42 25.77 -10.92
C VAL A 757 -16.45 25.62 -12.05
N LYS A 758 -17.74 25.74 -11.72
CA LYS A 758 -18.84 25.69 -12.72
C LYS A 758 -18.73 26.83 -13.74
N ALA A 759 -18.33 28.01 -13.31
CA ALA A 759 -18.12 29.15 -14.20
C ALA A 759 -16.90 29.00 -15.12
N GLY A 760 -15.89 28.27 -14.68
CA GLY A 760 -14.66 28.04 -15.45
C GLY A 760 -14.71 26.87 -16.42
N LEU A 761 -15.74 26.02 -16.40
CA LEU A 761 -15.85 24.79 -17.19
C LEU A 761 -17.24 24.70 -17.85
N LYS A 762 -17.26 24.34 -19.14
CA LYS A 762 -18.48 23.89 -19.80
C LYS A 762 -18.71 22.42 -19.48
N ILE A 763 -19.57 22.15 -18.50
CA ILE A 763 -19.87 20.79 -18.06
C ILE A 763 -21.08 20.27 -18.85
N ILE A 764 -20.91 19.14 -19.52
CA ILE A 764 -21.93 18.53 -20.38
C ILE A 764 -22.26 17.13 -19.87
N PRO A 765 -23.46 16.91 -19.30
CA PRO A 765 -23.93 15.56 -18.97
C PRO A 765 -24.20 14.75 -20.26
N VAL A 766 -23.78 13.48 -20.24
CA VAL A 766 -23.94 12.55 -21.38
C VAL A 766 -24.44 11.20 -20.90
N SER A 767 -25.33 10.59 -21.69
CA SER A 767 -25.91 9.28 -21.38
C SER A 767 -25.30 8.16 -22.22
N THR A 768 -24.75 8.51 -23.39
CA THR A 768 -24.24 7.54 -24.37
C THR A 768 -22.88 7.97 -24.92
N VAL A 769 -22.08 6.99 -25.37
CA VAL A 769 -20.79 7.25 -26.06
C VAL A 769 -21.04 8.02 -27.38
N GLY A 770 -22.19 7.84 -28.03
CA GLY A 770 -22.52 8.61 -29.23
C GLY A 770 -22.58 10.11 -28.97
N GLU A 771 -23.16 10.55 -27.85
CA GLU A 771 -23.16 11.95 -27.42
C GLU A 771 -21.76 12.47 -27.11
N VAL A 772 -20.92 11.62 -26.49
CA VAL A 772 -19.51 11.96 -26.21
C VAL A 772 -18.76 12.24 -27.51
N VAL A 773 -18.87 11.35 -28.48
CA VAL A 773 -18.14 11.44 -29.75
C VAL A 773 -18.50 12.71 -30.51
N LYS A 774 -19.79 13.14 -30.50
CA LYS A 774 -20.24 14.40 -31.13
C LYS A 774 -19.55 15.64 -30.56
N VAL A 775 -19.24 15.65 -29.30
CA VAL A 775 -18.58 16.80 -28.63
C VAL A 775 -17.07 16.69 -28.64
N ALA A 776 -16.56 15.47 -28.44
CA ALA A 776 -15.14 15.23 -28.24
C ALA A 776 -14.34 15.22 -29.54
N LEU A 777 -14.91 14.76 -30.64
CA LEU A 777 -14.21 14.76 -31.95
C LEU A 777 -14.38 16.10 -32.67
N VAL A 778 -13.37 16.46 -33.47
CA VAL A 778 -13.37 17.70 -34.28
C VAL A 778 -14.54 17.68 -35.27
N ARG A 779 -14.92 16.50 -35.73
CA ARG A 779 -16.09 16.28 -36.58
C ARG A 779 -16.80 14.97 -36.24
N GLU A 780 -18.10 14.92 -36.45
CA GLU A 780 -18.86 13.70 -36.19
C GLU A 780 -18.51 12.62 -37.22
N PRO A 781 -18.33 11.34 -36.82
CA PRO A 781 -18.13 10.24 -37.72
C PRO A 781 -19.37 10.07 -38.63
N THR A 782 -19.17 9.84 -39.91
CA THR A 782 -20.25 9.62 -40.85
C THR A 782 -20.60 8.13 -40.90
N PRO A 783 -21.82 7.73 -40.56
CA PRO A 783 -22.25 6.33 -40.67
C PRO A 783 -22.08 5.80 -42.08
N ILE A 784 -21.79 4.52 -42.20
CA ILE A 784 -21.69 3.80 -43.47
C ILE A 784 -22.71 2.67 -43.54
N ASP A 785 -23.25 2.45 -44.69
CA ASP A 785 -24.04 1.26 -44.97
C ASP A 785 -23.07 0.16 -45.45
N TRP A 786 -22.85 -0.83 -44.62
CA TRP A 786 -21.92 -1.93 -44.89
C TRP A 786 -22.72 -3.20 -45.14
N GLN A 787 -22.70 -3.68 -46.38
CA GLN A 787 -23.15 -5.01 -46.72
C GLN A 787 -21.89 -5.89 -46.89
N GLU A 788 -21.86 -7.02 -46.19
CA GLU A 788 -20.80 -8.01 -46.39
C GLU A 788 -20.91 -8.50 -47.85
N GLU A 789 -19.95 -8.07 -48.70
CA GLU A 789 -19.77 -8.73 -49.96
C GLU A 789 -19.38 -10.17 -49.66
N LEU A 790 -20.34 -11.09 -49.78
CA LEU A 790 -20.06 -12.51 -49.84
C LEU A 790 -19.06 -12.70 -50.98
N GLU A 791 -17.77 -12.84 -50.68
CA GLU A 791 -16.78 -13.32 -51.64
C GLU A 791 -17.34 -14.63 -52.17
N THR A 792 -17.93 -14.57 -53.36
CA THR A 792 -18.23 -15.79 -54.10
C THR A 792 -16.95 -16.53 -54.25
N PRO A 793 -16.82 -17.76 -53.69
CA PRO A 793 -15.59 -18.55 -53.88
C PRO A 793 -15.30 -18.56 -55.40
N PRO A 794 -14.01 -18.40 -55.80
CA PRO A 794 -13.63 -18.42 -57.18
C PRO A 794 -14.23 -19.66 -57.81
N ARG A 795 -15.10 -19.49 -58.83
CA ARG A 795 -15.59 -20.60 -59.63
C ARG A 795 -14.34 -21.32 -60.14
N ILE A 796 -14.07 -22.52 -59.58
CA ILE A 796 -13.14 -23.47 -60.17
C ILE A 796 -13.71 -23.74 -61.58
N ALA A 797 -13.06 -23.21 -62.59
CA ALA A 797 -13.36 -23.60 -63.95
C ALA A 797 -13.24 -25.12 -64.05
N PRO A 798 -14.22 -25.84 -64.65
CA PRO A 798 -14.05 -27.27 -64.81
C PRO A 798 -12.84 -27.50 -65.70
N ASP A 799 -11.90 -28.29 -65.25
CA ASP A 799 -10.79 -28.79 -66.05
C ASP A 799 -11.34 -29.48 -67.31
N ALA A 800 -11.21 -28.79 -68.42
CA ALA A 800 -11.38 -29.39 -69.71
C ALA A 800 -10.12 -30.13 -70.06
N ASP A 801 -9.94 -31.35 -69.52
CA ASP A 801 -9.07 -32.39 -70.04
C ASP A 801 -9.13 -33.63 -69.12
N ALA A 802 -10.21 -34.39 -69.22
CA ALA A 802 -10.25 -35.73 -68.69
C ALA A 802 -10.98 -36.66 -69.69
N ASP A 803 -10.40 -36.81 -70.87
CA ASP A 803 -10.63 -37.95 -71.73
C ASP A 803 -9.33 -38.44 -72.31
N ALA A 804 -8.73 -39.38 -71.60
CA ALA A 804 -7.80 -40.36 -72.13
C ALA A 804 -7.81 -41.62 -71.25
N VAL A 805 -8.79 -42.45 -71.50
CA VAL A 805 -8.78 -43.87 -71.11
C VAL A 805 -7.68 -44.54 -71.91
N VAL A 806 -6.73 -45.16 -71.16
CA VAL A 806 -5.93 -46.26 -71.72
C VAL A 806 -5.95 -47.42 -70.71
N THR A 807 -6.68 -48.42 -71.01
CA THR A 807 -6.53 -49.81 -70.50
C THR A 807 -5.14 -50.36 -70.68
N HIS A 808 -4.59 -50.93 -69.61
CA HIS A 808 -4.11 -52.31 -69.55
C HIS A 808 -3.79 -52.68 -68.09
#